data_82da7ca70b3133013498f2739bdeaa45
#
_entry.id   82da7ca70b3133013498f2739bdeaa45
#
_cell.length_a   1.000
_cell.length_b   1.000
_cell.length_c   1.000
_cell.angle_alpha   90.00
_cell.angle_beta   90.00
_cell.angle_gamma   90.00
#
_symmetry.space_group_name_H-M   'P 1'
#
loop_
_entity.id
_entity.type
_entity.pdbx_description
1 polymer ?
#
loop_
_entity_poly.entity_id
_entity_poly.type
_entity_poly.pdbx_seq_one_letter_code
_entity_poly.pdbx_strand_id
1 'polypeptide(L)'
;MNKPEFTVNQGRRAFLGKGSALVFACSTSGISILTMNASQAQTLAAEPRAIGPQQLDTWLAFDDNGLVTAFFGKMDMGQGVDTAIAQVVADELDLAVSKVSVVMGDTHRTPNQGGASGSSGVRLGANALRNAAAEARRIFLQRAAQNLDVSVDSLRVDDGVVSVAGNASRQVSYGELIADGFALELDWNGSFGNNLNVTGRAQPKSVSDYRVVGTPVARKDIPGKIMATTEYCAHVSLPGMLHARAVRPPVANQLPVSHDENSIAGITSARAVRIGDFLAVVADTEWAAIKASRELAVTWSQAEAPFPAMDTLFEHIEASPATGDSATGGFGGQPYETAPTLAAIAAAPQQLEATYQVPFQSHARMGPSIGVADVSADSAVIYSDTQKPHDTRSGIARLLGMSDEQVRVVWKPGAGSYGRSDADEAAYEAALLSQYLGQPVRMQWMRHEGHAWDPKAPPCVINCRAGVNNNAIAGWYYHAKGMSGWDVWFNAADPKDTLVGQLTGYEREGRYNFGAPTESYDFPNSVAYWETIAPLQEKASPLRTSHMRAPQEPQIHFAHESFIDEVATATGQDPIALRLRYLNNERERAVLEAVAELSGWQETPAPQGQRSGELLTGRGVALATAFGGFVATVCDVEVEPASGRVWARRFYVAHDCGLIINPQSLRTTIEGNIVQGLSRTLFEEVRFDEQMVRSEDWLSYPILDITDAPERIEIATINRPDLPAGGAGEPSHVTVPAAVANAVFNATGVRLRRLPLSPEYVRQALA
;
A
#
# COMPACT_ATOMS: atom_id res chain seq x y z
N MET A 1 6.94 -44.54 21.24
CA MET A 1 5.90 -43.53 20.95
C MET A 1 6.04 -43.16 19.48
N ASN A 2 5.13 -43.67 18.66
CA ASN A 2 5.16 -43.50 17.20
C ASN A 2 4.76 -42.08 16.83
N LYS A 3 5.58 -41.42 16.00
CA LYS A 3 5.22 -40.16 15.33
C LYS A 3 4.12 -40.45 14.31
N PRO A 4 3.07 -39.64 14.20
CA PRO A 4 2.11 -39.78 13.13
C PRO A 4 2.75 -39.26 11.83
N GLU A 5 2.83 -40.13 10.81
CA GLU A 5 3.08 -39.75 9.42
C GLU A 5 1.88 -38.94 8.91
N PHE A 6 2.08 -37.67 8.63
CA PHE A 6 1.12 -36.86 7.89
C PHE A 6 1.19 -37.25 6.41
N THR A 7 0.26 -38.05 5.96
CA THR A 7 -0.01 -38.28 4.55
C THR A 7 -0.54 -37.00 3.93
N VAL A 8 0.26 -36.39 3.05
CA VAL A 8 -0.16 -35.26 2.19
C VAL A 8 -1.37 -35.69 1.38
N ASN A 9 -2.44 -34.97 1.55
CA ASN A 9 -3.76 -35.21 0.97
C ASN A 9 -3.68 -35.36 -0.56
N GLN A 10 -3.82 -36.58 -1.05
CA GLN A 10 -3.85 -36.93 -2.48
C GLN A 10 -5.09 -36.35 -3.21
N GLY A 11 -6.05 -35.78 -2.51
CA GLY A 11 -7.25 -35.19 -3.10
C GLY A 11 -6.99 -33.98 -4.01
N ARG A 12 -5.93 -33.20 -3.76
CA ARG A 12 -5.55 -32.05 -4.62
C ARG A 12 -4.90 -32.48 -5.94
N ARG A 13 -4.19 -33.60 -5.97
CA ARG A 13 -3.62 -34.16 -7.21
C ARG A 13 -4.69 -34.83 -8.07
N ALA A 14 -5.74 -35.39 -7.47
CA ALA A 14 -6.84 -36.02 -8.20
C ALA A 14 -7.83 -35.02 -8.80
N PHE A 15 -7.97 -33.82 -8.20
CA PHE A 15 -8.83 -32.75 -8.70
C PHE A 15 -8.32 -32.11 -10.00
N LEU A 16 -7.01 -32.12 -10.22
CA LEU A 16 -6.37 -31.58 -11.43
C LEU A 16 -6.11 -32.63 -12.52
N GLY A 17 -6.54 -33.86 -12.32
CA GLY A 17 -6.18 -34.99 -13.18
C GLY A 17 -7.20 -35.39 -14.24
N LYS A 18 -8.39 -34.82 -14.27
CA LYS A 18 -9.46 -35.18 -15.22
C LYS A 18 -10.32 -33.98 -15.58
N GLY A 19 -9.92 -33.21 -16.54
CA GLY A 19 -10.71 -32.12 -17.12
C GLY A 19 -9.95 -31.45 -18.26
N SER A 20 -10.64 -30.93 -19.23
CA SER A 20 -10.06 -30.08 -20.27
C SER A 20 -10.19 -28.62 -19.83
N ALA A 21 -9.11 -27.85 -19.90
CA ALA A 21 -9.11 -26.42 -19.64
C ALA A 21 -8.90 -25.64 -20.93
N LEU A 22 -9.59 -24.54 -21.10
CA LEU A 22 -9.42 -23.65 -22.23
C LEU A 22 -8.44 -22.55 -21.87
N VAL A 23 -7.33 -22.51 -22.56
CA VAL A 23 -6.37 -21.41 -22.48
C VAL A 23 -6.27 -20.79 -23.87
N PHE A 24 -6.47 -19.47 -23.94
CA PHE A 24 -6.39 -18.73 -25.19
C PHE A 24 -4.94 -18.38 -25.48
N ALA A 25 -4.38 -18.86 -26.55
CA ALA A 25 -3.03 -18.53 -27.01
C ALA A 25 -3.08 -17.92 -28.41
N CYS A 26 -2.44 -16.76 -28.59
CA CYS A 26 -2.18 -16.19 -29.89
C CYS A 26 -0.70 -16.29 -30.28
N SER A 27 -0.42 -16.68 -31.49
CA SER A 27 0.90 -16.51 -32.10
C SER A 27 0.88 -15.35 -33.11
N THR A 28 2.04 -14.77 -33.36
CA THR A 28 2.24 -13.65 -34.30
C THR A 28 1.85 -13.93 -35.77
N SER A 29 1.34 -15.12 -36.06
CA SER A 29 1.00 -15.57 -37.41
C SER A 29 -0.38 -16.20 -37.59
N GLY A 30 -1.28 -16.07 -36.63
CA GLY A 30 -2.64 -16.58 -36.76
C GLY A 30 -3.24 -17.11 -35.47
N ILE A 31 -4.55 -17.04 -35.37
CA ILE A 31 -5.33 -17.50 -34.23
C ILE A 31 -5.31 -19.02 -34.22
N SER A 32 -4.73 -19.63 -33.20
CA SER A 32 -4.82 -21.06 -32.95
C SER A 32 -5.65 -21.35 -31.69
N ILE A 33 -6.64 -22.20 -31.84
CA ILE A 33 -7.50 -22.66 -30.76
C ILE A 33 -6.91 -23.97 -30.23
N LEU A 34 -6.59 -24.03 -28.95
CA LEU A 34 -6.10 -25.22 -28.29
C LEU A 34 -7.10 -25.66 -27.22
N THR A 35 -7.74 -26.78 -27.45
CA THR A 35 -8.40 -27.54 -26.38
C THR A 35 -7.36 -28.36 -25.63
N MET A 36 -7.28 -28.20 -24.31
CA MET A 36 -6.24 -28.83 -23.52
C MET A 36 -6.84 -29.66 -22.38
N ASN A 37 -6.21 -30.80 -22.10
CA ASN A 37 -6.49 -31.50 -20.86
C ASN A 37 -5.85 -30.79 -19.66
N ALA A 38 -6.29 -31.07 -18.43
CA ALA A 38 -5.85 -30.41 -17.22
C ALA A 38 -4.32 -30.43 -17.02
N SER A 39 -3.61 -31.44 -17.53
CA SER A 39 -2.15 -31.50 -17.45
C SER A 39 -1.47 -30.54 -18.44
N GLN A 40 -2.04 -30.33 -19.61
CA GLN A 40 -1.55 -29.36 -20.58
C GLN A 40 -1.85 -27.90 -20.13
N ALA A 41 -2.99 -27.67 -19.50
CA ALA A 41 -3.30 -26.38 -18.87
C ALA A 41 -2.35 -26.04 -17.71
N GLN A 42 -1.93 -27.04 -16.93
CA GLN A 42 -0.91 -26.88 -15.89
C GLN A 42 0.47 -26.57 -16.48
N THR A 43 0.86 -27.21 -17.57
CA THR A 43 2.14 -26.96 -18.25
C THR A 43 2.18 -25.56 -18.86
N LEU A 44 1.10 -25.13 -19.54
CA LEU A 44 1.01 -23.77 -20.07
C LEU A 44 0.90 -22.69 -19.00
N ALA A 45 0.31 -23.01 -17.86
CA ALA A 45 0.29 -22.10 -16.70
C ALA A 45 1.69 -21.97 -16.04
N ALA A 46 2.60 -22.90 -16.31
CA ALA A 46 3.95 -22.91 -15.78
C ALA A 46 4.98 -22.27 -16.73
N GLU A 47 4.72 -22.28 -18.05
CA GLU A 47 5.64 -21.71 -19.04
C GLU A 47 5.47 -20.21 -19.24
N PRO A 48 6.57 -19.46 -19.48
CA PRO A 48 6.50 -18.06 -19.87
C PRO A 48 5.66 -17.89 -21.12
N ARG A 49 4.67 -17.01 -21.09
CA ARG A 49 3.89 -16.64 -22.26
C ARG A 49 3.93 -15.13 -22.51
N ALA A 50 3.88 -14.74 -23.76
CA ALA A 50 3.68 -13.34 -24.11
C ALA A 50 2.29 -12.92 -23.61
N ILE A 51 2.25 -11.96 -22.67
CA ILE A 51 1.00 -11.44 -22.12
C ILE A 51 0.61 -10.21 -22.93
N GLY A 52 -0.31 -10.41 -23.91
CA GLY A 52 -0.89 -9.33 -24.68
C GLY A 52 -2.19 -8.86 -24.03
N PRO A 53 -2.31 -7.59 -23.55
CA PRO A 53 -3.52 -7.12 -22.90
C PRO A 53 -4.79 -7.24 -23.76
N GLN A 54 -4.67 -7.24 -25.08
CA GLN A 54 -5.78 -7.47 -26.02
C GLN A 54 -6.31 -8.91 -26.05
N GLN A 55 -5.62 -9.86 -25.45
CA GLN A 55 -6.01 -11.27 -25.46
C GLN A 55 -6.88 -11.59 -24.24
N LEU A 56 -8.02 -12.24 -24.43
CA LEU A 56 -8.92 -12.58 -23.31
C LEU A 56 -8.28 -13.53 -22.30
N ASP A 57 -7.43 -14.46 -22.77
CA ASP A 57 -6.72 -15.41 -21.91
C ASP A 57 -5.67 -14.77 -21.00
N THR A 58 -5.27 -13.52 -21.28
CA THR A 58 -4.50 -12.69 -20.36
C THR A 58 -5.28 -12.37 -19.10
N TRP A 59 -6.62 -12.37 -19.15
CA TRP A 59 -7.52 -11.95 -18.07
C TRP A 59 -8.24 -13.11 -17.41
N LEU A 60 -8.72 -14.10 -18.21
CA LEU A 60 -9.59 -15.15 -17.76
C LEU A 60 -9.24 -16.49 -18.39
N ALA A 61 -9.25 -17.54 -17.58
CA ALA A 61 -9.23 -18.92 -18.04
C ALA A 61 -10.45 -19.68 -17.48
N PHE A 62 -11.03 -20.53 -18.27
CA PHE A 62 -12.19 -21.36 -17.93
C PHE A 62 -11.83 -22.82 -18.03
N ASP A 63 -12.32 -23.66 -17.12
CA ASP A 63 -12.22 -25.09 -17.23
C ASP A 63 -13.58 -25.74 -17.60
N ASP A 64 -13.54 -27.03 -17.92
CA ASP A 64 -14.71 -27.82 -18.31
C ASP A 64 -15.76 -28.02 -17.20
N ASN A 65 -15.41 -27.70 -15.95
CA ASN A 65 -16.34 -27.69 -14.82
C ASN A 65 -16.97 -26.32 -14.60
N GLY A 66 -16.66 -25.34 -15.46
CA GLY A 66 -17.12 -23.95 -15.34
C GLY A 66 -16.44 -23.15 -14.24
N LEU A 67 -15.27 -23.61 -13.75
CA LEU A 67 -14.43 -22.82 -12.85
C LEU A 67 -13.66 -21.77 -13.64
N VAL A 68 -13.47 -20.61 -13.03
CA VAL A 68 -12.80 -19.46 -13.65
C VAL A 68 -11.57 -19.08 -12.86
N THR A 69 -10.45 -18.90 -13.57
CA THR A 69 -9.27 -18.26 -13.02
C THR A 69 -9.14 -16.85 -13.61
N ALA A 70 -9.20 -15.84 -12.75
CA ALA A 70 -8.93 -14.45 -13.11
C ALA A 70 -7.45 -14.14 -12.88
N PHE A 71 -6.80 -13.49 -13.84
CA PHE A 71 -5.41 -13.08 -13.77
C PHE A 71 -5.33 -11.58 -13.48
N PHE A 72 -4.89 -11.26 -12.27
CA PHE A 72 -4.88 -9.90 -11.74
C PHE A 72 -3.43 -9.43 -11.53
N GLY A 73 -3.03 -8.39 -12.24
CA GLY A 73 -1.65 -7.88 -12.22
C GLY A 73 -1.24 -7.14 -10.96
N LYS A 74 -2.18 -6.88 -10.05
CA LYS A 74 -1.92 -6.34 -8.71
C LYS A 74 -1.93 -7.49 -7.68
N MET A 75 -1.69 -7.15 -6.42
CA MET A 75 -1.59 -8.14 -5.35
C MET A 75 -2.38 -7.70 -4.11
N ASP A 76 -2.61 -8.66 -3.23
CA ASP A 76 -3.22 -8.43 -1.92
C ASP A 76 -2.14 -8.12 -0.87
N MET A 77 -2.23 -6.95 -0.25
CA MET A 77 -1.36 -6.54 0.85
C MET A 77 -2.07 -6.61 2.21
N GLY A 78 -3.13 -7.42 2.30
CA GLY A 78 -3.93 -7.62 3.51
C GLY A 78 -5.35 -7.04 3.44
N GLN A 79 -5.69 -6.31 2.36
CA GLN A 79 -7.00 -5.68 2.19
C GLN A 79 -8.09 -6.61 1.63
N GLY A 80 -7.76 -7.85 1.21
CA GLY A 80 -8.72 -8.80 0.65
C GLY A 80 -9.18 -8.46 -0.76
N VAL A 81 -8.28 -7.90 -1.58
CA VAL A 81 -8.60 -7.50 -2.96
C VAL A 81 -8.90 -8.70 -3.86
N ASP A 82 -8.33 -9.88 -3.60
CA ASP A 82 -8.62 -11.14 -4.29
C ASP A 82 -10.12 -11.48 -4.23
N THR A 83 -10.72 -11.30 -3.06
CA THR A 83 -12.15 -11.53 -2.84
C THR A 83 -13.00 -10.52 -3.59
N ALA A 84 -12.62 -9.23 -3.57
CA ALA A 84 -13.33 -8.18 -4.31
C ALA A 84 -13.26 -8.40 -5.84
N ILE A 85 -12.11 -8.79 -6.37
CA ILE A 85 -11.94 -9.13 -7.78
C ILE A 85 -12.77 -10.37 -8.15
N ALA A 86 -12.77 -11.39 -7.30
CA ALA A 86 -13.62 -12.57 -7.51
C ALA A 86 -15.11 -12.20 -7.54
N GLN A 87 -15.57 -11.25 -6.70
CA GLN A 87 -16.97 -10.77 -6.74
C GLN A 87 -17.27 -10.05 -8.06
N VAL A 88 -16.40 -9.16 -8.53
CA VAL A 88 -16.61 -8.44 -9.79
C VAL A 88 -16.69 -9.40 -10.98
N VAL A 89 -15.80 -10.38 -11.07
CA VAL A 89 -15.77 -11.36 -12.15
C VAL A 89 -16.97 -12.31 -12.06
N ALA A 90 -17.32 -12.78 -10.87
CA ALA A 90 -18.46 -13.65 -10.63
C ALA A 90 -19.77 -12.98 -11.01
N ASP A 91 -19.93 -11.71 -10.66
CA ASP A 91 -21.14 -10.96 -10.98
C ASP A 91 -21.32 -10.78 -12.49
N GLU A 92 -20.25 -10.37 -13.21
CA GLU A 92 -20.32 -10.21 -14.68
C GLU A 92 -20.61 -11.53 -15.40
N LEU A 93 -20.13 -12.67 -14.89
CA LEU A 93 -20.29 -14.00 -15.48
C LEU A 93 -21.53 -14.76 -15.00
N ASP A 94 -22.33 -14.20 -14.09
CA ASP A 94 -23.44 -14.91 -13.41
C ASP A 94 -22.97 -16.21 -12.72
N LEU A 95 -21.87 -16.14 -11.94
CA LEU A 95 -21.29 -17.26 -11.23
C LEU A 95 -21.34 -17.07 -9.71
N ALA A 96 -21.34 -18.17 -8.98
CA ALA A 96 -21.03 -18.12 -7.55
C ALA A 96 -19.56 -17.72 -7.35
N VAL A 97 -19.27 -16.88 -6.35
CA VAL A 97 -17.90 -16.41 -6.03
C VAL A 97 -16.93 -17.57 -5.77
N SER A 98 -17.43 -18.69 -5.26
CA SER A 98 -16.64 -19.91 -5.03
C SER A 98 -16.05 -20.51 -6.30
N LYS A 99 -16.65 -20.26 -7.46
CA LYS A 99 -16.18 -20.72 -8.78
C LYS A 99 -15.07 -19.86 -9.36
N VAL A 100 -14.79 -18.68 -8.79
CA VAL A 100 -13.74 -17.78 -9.28
C VAL A 100 -12.52 -17.83 -8.37
N SER A 101 -11.37 -18.19 -8.94
CA SER A 101 -10.05 -18.06 -8.31
C SER A 101 -9.29 -16.88 -8.91
N VAL A 102 -8.37 -16.28 -8.14
CA VAL A 102 -7.60 -15.12 -8.58
C VAL A 102 -6.11 -15.45 -8.46
N VAL A 103 -5.38 -15.30 -9.55
CA VAL A 103 -3.90 -15.35 -9.59
C VAL A 103 -3.41 -13.91 -9.58
N MET A 104 -2.49 -13.58 -8.67
CA MET A 104 -2.01 -12.22 -8.46
C MET A 104 -0.49 -12.13 -8.60
N GLY A 105 -0.02 -11.04 -9.20
CA GLY A 105 1.37 -10.60 -9.12
C GLY A 105 2.44 -11.55 -9.66
N ASP A 106 2.10 -12.46 -10.57
CA ASP A 106 3.06 -13.31 -11.28
C ASP A 106 3.31 -12.71 -12.66
N THR A 107 4.51 -12.20 -12.90
CA THR A 107 4.82 -11.41 -14.10
C THR A 107 4.82 -12.21 -15.41
N HIS A 108 4.81 -13.53 -15.36
CA HIS A 108 4.63 -14.39 -16.52
C HIS A 108 3.20 -14.89 -16.71
N ARG A 109 2.28 -14.54 -15.78
CA ARG A 109 0.89 -15.03 -15.82
C ARG A 109 -0.13 -13.91 -15.75
N THR A 110 0.23 -12.74 -15.23
CA THR A 110 -0.68 -11.62 -15.02
C THR A 110 -0.25 -10.40 -15.82
N PRO A 111 -1.19 -9.59 -16.34
CA PRO A 111 -0.85 -8.38 -17.08
C PRO A 111 -0.25 -7.32 -16.14
N ASN A 112 0.59 -6.41 -16.69
CA ASN A 112 1.11 -5.29 -15.91
C ASN A 112 0.02 -4.23 -15.69
N GLN A 113 -0.68 -4.33 -14.57
CA GLN A 113 -1.67 -3.35 -14.10
C GLN A 113 -1.09 -2.35 -13.08
N GLY A 114 0.25 -2.27 -12.95
CA GLY A 114 0.93 -1.53 -11.89
C GLY A 114 0.87 -2.25 -10.56
N GLY A 115 1.39 -1.59 -9.50
CA GLY A 115 1.46 -2.18 -8.18
C GLY A 115 0.19 -1.98 -7.33
N ALA A 116 0.20 -2.53 -6.13
CA ALA A 116 -0.75 -2.21 -5.07
C ALA A 116 -0.36 -0.86 -4.43
N SER A 117 -0.78 0.24 -5.01
CA SER A 117 -0.46 1.61 -4.56
C SER A 117 -1.59 2.58 -4.88
N GLY A 118 -1.68 3.71 -4.16
CA GLY A 118 -2.68 4.75 -4.37
C GLY A 118 -4.12 4.24 -4.29
N SER A 119 -4.37 3.26 -3.44
CA SER A 119 -5.68 2.59 -3.27
C SER A 119 -6.31 2.14 -4.59
N SER A 120 -5.49 1.75 -5.58
CA SER A 120 -5.90 1.50 -6.97
C SER A 120 -6.39 0.06 -7.23
N GLY A 121 -6.35 -0.85 -6.25
CA GLY A 121 -6.67 -2.26 -6.42
C GLY A 121 -8.02 -2.48 -7.11
N VAL A 122 -9.11 -2.07 -6.47
CA VAL A 122 -10.46 -2.10 -7.06
C VAL A 122 -10.65 -0.92 -8.01
N ARG A 123 -10.36 0.29 -7.57
CA ARG A 123 -10.64 1.55 -8.28
C ARG A 123 -10.18 1.57 -9.75
N LEU A 124 -9.00 1.06 -10.02
CA LEU A 124 -8.43 1.01 -11.37
C LEU A 124 -8.28 -0.43 -11.88
N GLY A 125 -7.83 -1.34 -11.02
CA GLY A 125 -7.46 -2.69 -11.43
C GLY A 125 -8.65 -3.60 -11.80
N ALA A 126 -9.84 -3.39 -11.22
CA ALA A 126 -11.00 -4.21 -11.51
C ALA A 126 -11.61 -3.94 -12.88
N ASN A 127 -11.45 -2.75 -13.45
CA ASN A 127 -12.15 -2.32 -14.67
C ASN A 127 -11.85 -3.22 -15.88
N ALA A 128 -10.56 -3.52 -16.12
CA ALA A 128 -10.17 -4.36 -17.24
C ALA A 128 -10.71 -5.79 -17.11
N LEU A 129 -10.65 -6.38 -15.91
CA LEU A 129 -11.21 -7.71 -15.64
C LEU A 129 -12.72 -7.74 -15.80
N ARG A 130 -13.41 -6.67 -15.36
CA ARG A 130 -14.85 -6.53 -15.53
C ARG A 130 -15.25 -6.50 -17.01
N ASN A 131 -14.53 -5.71 -17.82
CA ASN A 131 -14.77 -5.62 -19.26
C ASN A 131 -14.47 -6.95 -19.96
N ALA A 132 -13.39 -7.64 -19.59
CA ALA A 132 -13.05 -8.96 -20.11
C ALA A 132 -14.12 -10.01 -19.74
N ALA A 133 -14.64 -9.99 -18.52
CA ALA A 133 -15.70 -10.90 -18.08
C ALA A 133 -17.02 -10.64 -18.81
N ALA A 134 -17.38 -9.38 -18.99
CA ALA A 134 -18.58 -9.01 -19.77
C ALA A 134 -18.48 -9.51 -21.22
N GLU A 135 -17.32 -9.38 -21.84
CA GLU A 135 -17.10 -9.85 -23.22
C GLU A 135 -17.11 -11.38 -23.30
N ALA A 136 -16.52 -12.08 -22.34
CA ALA A 136 -16.60 -13.55 -22.24
C ALA A 136 -18.07 -14.01 -22.10
N ARG A 137 -18.85 -13.36 -21.23
CA ARG A 137 -20.27 -13.65 -21.07
C ARG A 137 -21.07 -13.47 -22.36
N ARG A 138 -20.80 -12.40 -23.10
CA ARG A 138 -21.45 -12.16 -24.40
C ARG A 138 -21.22 -13.32 -25.36
N ILE A 139 -20.02 -13.87 -25.43
CA ILE A 139 -19.69 -15.00 -26.29
C ILE A 139 -20.36 -16.29 -25.83
N PHE A 140 -20.35 -16.57 -24.54
CA PHE A 140 -21.07 -17.73 -24.00
C PHE A 140 -22.59 -17.67 -24.34
N LEU A 141 -23.21 -16.50 -24.22
CA LEU A 141 -24.62 -16.32 -24.58
C LEU A 141 -24.85 -16.52 -26.09
N GLN A 142 -23.97 -16.02 -26.95
CA GLN A 142 -24.09 -16.24 -28.41
C GLN A 142 -23.95 -17.70 -28.76
N ARG A 143 -23.03 -18.43 -28.16
CA ARG A 143 -22.88 -19.89 -28.38
C ARG A 143 -24.06 -20.70 -27.83
N ALA A 144 -24.52 -20.33 -26.64
CA ALA A 144 -25.69 -20.97 -26.06
C ALA A 144 -26.93 -20.76 -26.97
N ALA A 145 -27.12 -19.56 -27.54
CA ALA A 145 -28.17 -19.26 -28.48
C ALA A 145 -28.13 -20.16 -29.73
N GLN A 146 -26.91 -20.35 -30.27
CA GLN A 146 -26.70 -21.27 -31.40
C GLN A 146 -26.95 -22.74 -31.02
N ASN A 147 -26.39 -23.18 -29.86
CA ASN A 147 -26.53 -24.56 -29.39
C ASN A 147 -27.99 -24.93 -29.07
N LEU A 148 -28.72 -23.98 -28.48
CA LEU A 148 -30.13 -24.18 -28.08
C LEU A 148 -31.12 -23.75 -29.18
N ASP A 149 -30.66 -23.26 -30.34
CA ASP A 149 -31.48 -22.75 -31.43
C ASP A 149 -32.57 -21.77 -30.97
N VAL A 150 -32.13 -20.68 -30.33
CA VAL A 150 -32.96 -19.58 -29.80
C VAL A 150 -32.26 -18.23 -29.95
N SER A 151 -32.98 -17.12 -29.75
CA SER A 151 -32.37 -15.79 -29.68
C SER A 151 -31.65 -15.60 -28.34
N VAL A 152 -30.59 -14.78 -28.31
CA VAL A 152 -29.86 -14.43 -27.08
C VAL A 152 -30.79 -13.82 -26.04
N ASP A 153 -31.77 -13.01 -26.45
CA ASP A 153 -32.68 -12.31 -25.53
C ASP A 153 -33.63 -13.29 -24.77
N SER A 154 -33.80 -14.53 -25.28
CA SER A 154 -34.57 -15.55 -24.62
C SER A 154 -33.77 -16.38 -23.60
N LEU A 155 -32.50 -16.07 -23.41
CA LEU A 155 -31.63 -16.81 -22.48
C LEU A 155 -31.58 -16.18 -21.09
N ARG A 156 -31.35 -17.03 -20.09
CA ARG A 156 -31.03 -16.66 -18.70
C ARG A 156 -29.82 -17.46 -18.26
N VAL A 157 -28.98 -16.84 -17.44
CA VAL A 157 -27.81 -17.50 -16.85
C VAL A 157 -28.00 -17.55 -15.34
N ASP A 158 -27.70 -18.68 -14.78
CA ASP A 158 -27.62 -18.89 -13.33
C ASP A 158 -26.48 -19.85 -13.02
N ASP A 159 -25.54 -19.41 -12.22
CA ASP A 159 -24.32 -20.12 -11.81
C ASP A 159 -23.55 -20.78 -12.98
N GLY A 160 -23.48 -20.09 -14.14
CA GLY A 160 -22.79 -20.55 -15.34
C GLY A 160 -23.57 -21.56 -16.19
N VAL A 161 -24.84 -21.79 -15.86
CA VAL A 161 -25.77 -22.58 -16.68
C VAL A 161 -26.68 -21.63 -17.45
N VAL A 162 -26.60 -21.70 -18.77
CA VAL A 162 -27.46 -20.93 -19.68
C VAL A 162 -28.69 -21.72 -20.02
N SER A 163 -29.87 -21.18 -19.75
CA SER A 163 -31.16 -21.83 -20.01
C SER A 163 -32.10 -20.93 -20.81
N VAL A 164 -33.05 -21.53 -21.50
CA VAL A 164 -34.14 -20.81 -22.19
C VAL A 164 -35.14 -20.29 -21.17
N ALA A 165 -35.47 -19.02 -21.20
CA ALA A 165 -36.47 -18.42 -20.32
C ALA A 165 -37.82 -19.14 -20.44
N GLY A 166 -38.35 -19.58 -19.31
CA GLY A 166 -39.59 -20.36 -19.27
C GLY A 166 -39.47 -21.85 -19.61
N ASN A 167 -38.27 -22.34 -19.96
CA ASN A 167 -38.00 -23.76 -20.21
C ASN A 167 -36.61 -24.19 -19.71
N ALA A 168 -36.46 -24.38 -18.41
CA ALA A 168 -35.20 -24.75 -17.78
C ALA A 168 -34.63 -26.12 -18.19
N SER A 169 -35.39 -26.99 -18.87
CA SER A 169 -34.86 -28.25 -19.38
C SER A 169 -34.03 -28.09 -20.64
N ARG A 170 -34.15 -26.95 -21.34
CA ARG A 170 -33.28 -26.56 -22.46
C ARG A 170 -32.18 -25.66 -21.92
N GLN A 171 -31.05 -26.26 -21.60
CA GLN A 171 -29.91 -25.59 -20.96
C GLN A 171 -28.58 -26.14 -21.47
N VAL A 172 -27.52 -25.36 -21.29
CA VAL A 172 -26.13 -25.72 -21.56
C VAL A 172 -25.24 -24.95 -20.61
N SER A 173 -24.21 -25.60 -20.05
CA SER A 173 -23.26 -24.95 -19.14
C SER A 173 -22.12 -24.25 -19.90
N TYR A 174 -21.45 -23.30 -19.22
CA TYR A 174 -20.22 -22.69 -19.74
C TYR A 174 -19.16 -23.75 -20.04
N GLY A 175 -19.00 -24.76 -19.17
CA GLY A 175 -18.07 -25.86 -19.38
C GLY A 175 -18.31 -26.65 -20.68
N GLU A 176 -19.58 -26.91 -21.02
CA GLU A 176 -19.93 -27.57 -22.28
C GLU A 176 -19.69 -26.65 -23.49
N LEU A 177 -19.87 -25.34 -23.35
CA LEU A 177 -19.70 -24.37 -24.44
C LEU A 177 -18.23 -24.08 -24.80
N ILE A 178 -17.28 -24.42 -23.94
CA ILE A 178 -15.84 -24.19 -24.22
C ILE A 178 -15.20 -25.33 -25.01
N ALA A 179 -15.84 -26.48 -25.16
CA ALA A 179 -15.25 -27.68 -25.78
C ALA A 179 -14.67 -27.43 -27.19
N ASP A 180 -15.27 -26.51 -27.95
CA ASP A 180 -14.82 -26.17 -29.30
C ASP A 180 -13.82 -24.98 -29.35
N GLY A 181 -13.47 -24.42 -28.20
CA GLY A 181 -12.62 -23.23 -28.10
C GLY A 181 -13.16 -21.99 -28.85
N PHE A 182 -12.71 -20.82 -28.51
CA PHE A 182 -12.93 -19.59 -29.30
C PHE A 182 -11.83 -18.57 -29.05
N ALA A 183 -11.49 -17.79 -30.05
CA ALA A 183 -10.57 -16.69 -29.92
C ALA A 183 -11.34 -15.37 -29.80
N LEU A 184 -10.84 -14.48 -28.96
CA LEU A 184 -11.39 -13.16 -28.79
C LEU A 184 -10.28 -12.15 -28.60
N GLU A 185 -10.34 -11.08 -29.35
CA GLU A 185 -9.53 -9.88 -29.13
C GLU A 185 -10.37 -8.81 -28.45
N LEU A 186 -9.75 -8.18 -27.46
CA LEU A 186 -10.25 -6.99 -26.78
C LEU A 186 -9.55 -5.75 -27.33
N ASP A 187 -10.24 -4.64 -27.35
CA ASP A 187 -9.62 -3.35 -27.63
C ASP A 187 -8.79 -2.93 -26.42
N TRP A 188 -7.49 -2.77 -26.63
CA TRP A 188 -6.57 -2.31 -25.60
C TRP A 188 -6.24 -0.83 -25.78
N ASN A 189 -6.24 -0.07 -24.69
CA ASN A 189 -5.95 1.37 -24.70
C ASN A 189 -4.46 1.74 -24.88
N GLY A 190 -3.58 0.77 -25.12
CA GLY A 190 -2.14 1.00 -25.35
C GLY A 190 -1.33 1.34 -24.11
N SER A 191 -1.92 1.27 -22.91
CA SER A 191 -1.25 1.66 -21.65
C SER A 191 -1.01 0.45 -20.75
N PHE A 192 0.14 0.41 -20.10
CA PHE A 192 0.43 -0.48 -18.97
C PHE A 192 0.30 0.27 -17.64
N GLY A 193 0.39 -0.48 -16.55
CA GLY A 193 0.31 0.08 -15.20
C GLY A 193 -1.12 0.39 -14.77
N ASN A 194 -1.28 1.38 -13.91
CA ASN A 194 -2.57 1.76 -13.34
C ASN A 194 -3.61 2.19 -14.39
N ASN A 195 -3.18 2.65 -15.54
CA ASN A 195 -4.05 3.10 -16.64
C ASN A 195 -4.42 1.98 -17.61
N LEU A 196 -3.91 0.74 -17.44
CA LEU A 196 -4.23 -0.36 -18.30
C LEU A 196 -5.72 -0.65 -18.27
N ASN A 197 -6.34 -0.62 -19.43
CA ASN A 197 -7.73 -0.98 -19.62
C ASN A 197 -7.94 -1.67 -20.96
N VAL A 198 -8.94 -2.54 -21.00
CA VAL A 198 -9.43 -3.20 -22.20
C VAL A 198 -10.93 -3.02 -22.30
N THR A 199 -11.47 -3.05 -23.49
CA THR A 199 -12.90 -3.01 -23.77
C THR A 199 -13.24 -4.05 -24.82
N GLY A 200 -14.51 -4.45 -24.89
CA GLY A 200 -15.05 -5.35 -25.88
C GLY A 200 -16.32 -4.78 -26.50
N ARG A 201 -17.06 -5.58 -27.21
CA ARG A 201 -18.39 -5.23 -27.74
C ARG A 201 -19.50 -5.29 -26.69
N ALA A 202 -19.26 -6.01 -25.60
CA ALA A 202 -20.20 -6.11 -24.49
C ALA A 202 -20.13 -4.85 -23.62
N GLN A 203 -21.28 -4.40 -23.14
CA GLN A 203 -21.35 -3.47 -22.03
C GLN A 203 -21.34 -4.28 -20.73
N PRO A 204 -20.54 -3.92 -19.72
CA PRO A 204 -20.65 -4.48 -18.40
C PRO A 204 -22.07 -4.31 -17.84
N LYS A 205 -22.49 -5.21 -16.95
CA LYS A 205 -23.79 -5.13 -16.29
C LYS A 205 -24.00 -3.78 -15.61
N SER A 206 -25.25 -3.34 -15.61
CA SER A 206 -25.65 -2.19 -14.80
C SER A 206 -25.63 -2.55 -13.32
N VAL A 207 -25.46 -1.56 -12.45
CA VAL A 207 -25.42 -1.78 -11.00
C VAL A 207 -26.71 -2.40 -10.48
N SER A 208 -27.85 -2.11 -11.13
CA SER A 208 -29.15 -2.71 -10.80
C SER A 208 -29.19 -4.24 -11.02
N ASP A 209 -28.30 -4.77 -11.84
CA ASP A 209 -28.25 -6.19 -12.18
C ASP A 209 -27.25 -6.96 -11.28
N TYR A 210 -26.54 -6.27 -10.40
CA TYR A 210 -25.59 -6.89 -9.49
C TYR A 210 -26.30 -7.76 -8.45
N ARG A 211 -25.70 -8.95 -8.20
CA ARG A 211 -26.18 -9.91 -7.21
C ARG A 211 -25.14 -10.21 -6.13
N VAL A 212 -23.89 -9.99 -6.45
CA VAL A 212 -22.73 -10.36 -5.61
C VAL A 212 -21.94 -9.11 -5.19
N VAL A 213 -21.71 -8.19 -6.11
CA VAL A 213 -21.14 -6.88 -5.80
C VAL A 213 -22.09 -6.12 -4.86
N GLY A 214 -21.53 -5.52 -3.80
CA GLY A 214 -22.32 -4.85 -2.75
C GLY A 214 -22.74 -5.76 -1.59
N THR A 215 -22.48 -7.07 -1.67
CA THR A 215 -22.81 -8.02 -0.61
C THR A 215 -21.58 -8.39 0.25
N PRO A 216 -21.78 -8.74 1.54
CA PRO A 216 -20.69 -9.16 2.42
C PRO A 216 -20.26 -10.60 2.09
N VAL A 217 -19.18 -10.73 1.33
CA VAL A 217 -18.54 -12.02 1.03
C VAL A 217 -17.33 -12.19 1.95
N ALA A 218 -17.26 -13.33 2.63
CA ALA A 218 -16.12 -13.66 3.48
C ALA A 218 -14.82 -13.72 2.67
N ARG A 219 -13.76 -13.20 3.23
CA ARG A 219 -12.43 -13.17 2.60
C ARG A 219 -11.93 -14.58 2.29
N LYS A 220 -11.53 -14.80 1.05
CA LYS A 220 -11.08 -16.12 0.53
C LYS A 220 -9.71 -16.53 1.07
N ASP A 221 -8.87 -15.58 1.43
CA ASP A 221 -7.49 -15.78 1.91
C ASP A 221 -7.42 -16.21 3.40
N ILE A 222 -8.39 -15.81 4.23
CA ILE A 222 -8.35 -16.02 5.69
C ILE A 222 -8.32 -17.50 6.09
N PRO A 223 -9.13 -18.41 5.53
CA PRO A 223 -9.06 -19.82 5.92
C PRO A 223 -7.67 -20.43 5.70
N GLY A 224 -7.01 -20.11 4.58
CA GLY A 224 -5.66 -20.59 4.30
C GLY A 224 -4.63 -20.06 5.29
N LYS A 225 -4.77 -18.83 5.73
CA LYS A 225 -3.89 -18.22 6.73
C LYS A 225 -4.07 -18.84 8.12
N ILE A 226 -5.31 -19.01 8.56
CA ILE A 226 -5.63 -19.64 9.87
C ILE A 226 -5.18 -21.10 9.92
N MET A 227 -5.38 -21.85 8.82
CA MET A 227 -5.02 -23.26 8.73
C MET A 227 -3.54 -23.47 8.38
N ALA A 228 -2.73 -22.43 8.31
CA ALA A 228 -1.31 -22.46 7.93
C ALA A 228 -1.05 -23.15 6.58
N THR A 229 -1.99 -23.07 5.64
CA THR A 229 -1.84 -23.61 4.27
C THR A 229 -1.43 -22.55 3.25
N THR A 230 -1.44 -21.27 3.64
CA THR A 230 -0.93 -20.18 2.80
C THR A 230 0.59 -20.25 2.74
N GLU A 231 1.13 -20.29 1.53
CA GLU A 231 2.57 -20.22 1.31
C GLU A 231 3.03 -18.76 1.28
N TYR A 232 3.71 -18.32 2.34
CA TYR A 232 4.36 -17.02 2.41
C TYR A 232 5.73 -17.04 1.71
N CYS A 233 6.27 -15.87 1.38
CA CYS A 233 7.63 -15.74 0.84
C CYS A 233 8.66 -16.43 1.76
N ALA A 234 8.46 -16.39 3.05
CA ALA A 234 9.26 -17.07 4.07
C ALA A 234 9.27 -18.62 3.95
N HIS A 235 8.29 -19.22 3.29
CA HIS A 235 8.17 -20.67 3.16
C HIS A 235 8.78 -21.22 1.85
N VAL A 236 9.17 -20.31 0.93
CA VAL A 236 9.78 -20.74 -0.33
C VAL A 236 11.12 -21.39 -0.06
N SER A 237 11.30 -22.61 -0.54
CA SER A 237 12.54 -23.37 -0.42
C SER A 237 12.86 -24.06 -1.74
N LEU A 238 14.08 -23.92 -2.21
CA LEU A 238 14.57 -24.47 -3.48
C LEU A 238 15.69 -25.48 -3.20
N PRO A 239 15.86 -26.50 -4.05
CA PRO A 239 16.97 -27.44 -3.90
C PRO A 239 18.33 -26.73 -3.97
N GLY A 240 19.22 -27.01 -3.02
CA GLY A 240 20.56 -26.41 -2.99
C GLY A 240 20.58 -24.91 -2.65
N MET A 241 19.50 -24.37 -2.12
CA MET A 241 19.38 -22.96 -1.77
C MET A 241 20.33 -22.58 -0.62
N LEU A 242 21.07 -21.49 -0.82
CA LEU A 242 21.89 -20.86 0.21
C LEU A 242 21.09 -19.81 0.99
N HIS A 243 21.43 -19.64 2.26
CA HIS A 243 20.92 -18.57 3.11
C HIS A 243 21.91 -17.41 3.15
N ALA A 244 21.45 -16.19 2.92
CA ALA A 244 22.27 -14.99 2.89
C ALA A 244 21.86 -13.98 3.96
N ARG A 245 22.83 -13.21 4.47
CA ARG A 245 22.65 -12.03 5.31
C ARG A 245 23.57 -10.91 4.81
N ALA A 246 23.04 -9.70 4.71
CA ALA A 246 23.87 -8.53 4.44
C ALA A 246 24.75 -8.20 5.65
N VAL A 247 25.91 -7.60 5.41
CA VAL A 247 26.79 -7.07 6.46
C VAL A 247 26.82 -5.57 6.32
N ARG A 248 26.21 -4.87 7.27
CA ARG A 248 25.99 -3.43 7.24
C ARG A 248 27.05 -2.67 8.06
N PRO A 249 27.38 -1.43 7.67
CA PRO A 249 28.36 -0.63 8.41
C PRO A 249 27.81 -0.11 9.75
N PRO A 250 28.66 0.09 10.76
CA PRO A 250 28.27 0.68 12.04
C PRO A 250 28.02 2.19 11.98
N VAL A 251 28.60 2.90 11.00
CA VAL A 251 28.32 4.31 10.67
C VAL A 251 27.75 4.36 9.25
N ALA A 252 26.69 5.09 9.05
CA ALA A 252 25.82 5.00 7.88
C ALA A 252 26.51 5.16 6.52
N ASN A 253 27.51 6.01 6.41
CA ASN A 253 28.24 6.30 5.16
C ASN A 253 29.58 5.56 5.02
N GLN A 254 29.89 4.60 5.90
CA GLN A 254 31.09 3.76 5.78
C GLN A 254 30.91 2.71 4.68
N LEU A 255 32.01 2.41 3.99
CA LEU A 255 32.12 1.37 2.97
C LEU A 255 33.11 0.28 3.39
N PRO A 256 32.93 -0.98 3.00
CA PRO A 256 33.87 -2.05 3.35
C PRO A 256 35.20 -1.86 2.59
N VAL A 257 36.32 -1.72 3.30
CA VAL A 257 37.67 -1.68 2.72
C VAL A 257 38.19 -3.11 2.52
N SER A 258 38.11 -3.93 3.57
CA SER A 258 38.46 -5.37 3.55
C SER A 258 37.67 -6.14 4.57
N HIS A 259 37.66 -7.47 4.42
CA HIS A 259 37.10 -8.39 5.41
C HIS A 259 38.09 -9.55 5.64
N ASP A 260 38.01 -10.17 6.82
CA ASP A 260 38.83 -11.34 7.17
C ASP A 260 37.94 -12.60 7.23
N GLU A 261 38.02 -13.45 6.20
CA GLU A 261 37.30 -14.73 6.16
C GLU A 261 37.72 -15.70 7.28
N ASN A 262 38.93 -15.57 7.84
CA ASN A 262 39.35 -16.42 8.95
C ASN A 262 38.50 -16.21 10.20
N SER A 263 37.91 -15.04 10.36
CA SER A 263 36.99 -14.75 11.47
C SER A 263 35.76 -15.63 11.50
N ILE A 264 35.35 -16.16 10.33
CA ILE A 264 34.19 -17.05 10.19
C ILE A 264 34.57 -18.48 9.77
N ALA A 265 35.84 -18.81 9.68
CA ALA A 265 36.33 -20.14 9.23
C ALA A 265 35.81 -21.31 10.13
N GLY A 266 35.46 -21.04 11.38
CA GLY A 266 34.84 -22.02 12.31
C GLY A 266 33.34 -22.26 12.07
N ILE A 267 32.69 -21.55 11.14
CA ILE A 267 31.27 -21.72 10.84
C ILE A 267 31.10 -22.53 9.57
N THR A 268 30.53 -23.72 9.71
CA THR A 268 30.39 -24.66 8.60
C THR A 268 29.66 -24.03 7.41
N SER A 269 30.21 -24.18 6.21
CA SER A 269 29.72 -23.67 4.91
C SER A 269 29.62 -22.13 4.78
N ALA A 270 29.95 -21.38 5.82
CA ALA A 270 29.90 -19.91 5.75
C ALA A 270 31.05 -19.35 4.90
N ARG A 271 30.74 -18.37 4.07
CA ARG A 271 31.72 -17.59 3.29
C ARG A 271 31.23 -16.15 3.09
N ALA A 272 32.17 -15.22 2.99
CA ALA A 272 31.84 -13.84 2.65
C ALA A 272 31.74 -13.68 1.13
N VAL A 273 30.86 -12.77 0.70
CA VAL A 273 30.68 -12.39 -0.71
C VAL A 273 30.69 -10.86 -0.77
N ARG A 274 31.59 -10.30 -1.58
CA ARG A 274 31.67 -8.87 -1.84
C ARG A 274 31.49 -8.59 -3.33
N ILE A 275 30.55 -7.69 -3.66
CA ILE A 275 30.28 -7.24 -5.03
C ILE A 275 30.23 -5.71 -4.99
N GLY A 276 31.28 -5.06 -5.50
CA GLY A 276 31.46 -3.63 -5.31
C GLY A 276 31.59 -3.28 -3.82
N ASP A 277 30.73 -2.41 -3.32
CA ASP A 277 30.62 -2.06 -1.89
C ASP A 277 29.55 -2.88 -1.15
N PHE A 278 28.80 -3.73 -1.84
CA PHE A 278 27.86 -4.65 -1.19
C PHE A 278 28.61 -5.83 -0.60
N LEU A 279 28.44 -6.05 0.71
CA LEU A 279 29.03 -7.16 1.47
C LEU A 279 27.93 -8.01 2.09
N ALA A 280 28.02 -9.31 1.91
CA ALA A 280 27.10 -10.30 2.46
C ALA A 280 27.85 -11.54 2.92
N VAL A 281 27.21 -12.38 3.71
CA VAL A 281 27.62 -13.76 4.01
C VAL A 281 26.57 -14.73 3.52
N VAL A 282 27.02 -15.89 3.08
CA VAL A 282 26.14 -16.99 2.66
C VAL A 282 26.54 -18.29 3.36
N ALA A 283 25.56 -19.16 3.60
CA ALA A 283 25.80 -20.49 4.17
C ALA A 283 24.66 -21.46 3.79
N ASP A 284 24.88 -22.77 3.98
CA ASP A 284 23.86 -23.81 3.73
C ASP A 284 22.68 -23.76 4.70
N THR A 285 22.87 -23.13 5.87
CA THR A 285 21.81 -23.01 6.87
C THR A 285 21.60 -21.56 7.29
N GLU A 286 20.38 -21.22 7.63
CA GLU A 286 20.02 -19.89 8.09
C GLU A 286 20.83 -19.47 9.33
N TRP A 287 20.98 -20.39 10.31
CA TRP A 287 21.73 -20.09 11.52
C TRP A 287 23.22 -19.84 11.25
N ALA A 288 23.84 -20.60 10.35
CA ALA A 288 25.23 -20.37 9.97
C ALA A 288 25.41 -18.98 9.32
N ALA A 289 24.48 -18.57 8.44
CA ALA A 289 24.51 -17.23 7.84
C ALA A 289 24.33 -16.12 8.89
N ILE A 290 23.40 -16.29 9.84
CA ILE A 290 23.21 -15.32 10.94
C ILE A 290 24.47 -15.20 11.79
N LYS A 291 25.06 -16.33 12.16
CA LYS A 291 26.30 -16.34 12.96
C LYS A 291 27.45 -15.68 12.21
N ALA A 292 27.63 -16.03 10.95
CA ALA A 292 28.68 -15.47 10.09
C ALA A 292 28.53 -13.95 9.89
N SER A 293 27.30 -13.43 9.72
CA SER A 293 27.11 -11.98 9.57
C SER A 293 27.50 -11.18 10.81
N ARG A 294 27.40 -11.79 11.99
CA ARG A 294 27.77 -11.18 13.28
C ARG A 294 29.27 -11.29 13.61
N GLU A 295 29.93 -12.35 13.11
CA GLU A 295 31.33 -12.68 13.44
C GLU A 295 32.32 -12.26 12.37
N LEU A 296 31.84 -11.91 11.14
CA LEU A 296 32.74 -11.46 10.07
C LEU A 296 33.44 -10.15 10.48
N ALA A 297 34.78 -10.23 10.58
CA ALA A 297 35.60 -9.05 10.86
C ALA A 297 35.74 -8.21 9.57
N VAL A 298 35.28 -6.97 9.63
CA VAL A 298 35.30 -6.04 8.49
C VAL A 298 36.08 -4.78 8.86
N THR A 299 36.98 -4.37 8.00
CA THR A 299 37.62 -3.03 8.08
C THR A 299 36.78 -2.06 7.26
N TRP A 300 36.19 -1.09 7.92
CA TRP A 300 35.39 -0.05 7.31
C TRP A 300 36.22 1.21 6.98
N SER A 301 35.75 1.96 5.97
CA SER A 301 36.36 3.23 5.63
C SER A 301 36.23 4.27 6.76
N GLN A 302 37.10 5.25 6.80
CA GLN A 302 36.87 6.44 7.61
C GLN A 302 35.72 7.25 7.02
N ALA A 303 34.80 7.71 7.86
CA ALA A 303 33.69 8.53 7.45
C ALA A 303 33.31 9.49 8.58
N GLU A 304 32.87 10.69 8.19
CA GLU A 304 32.22 11.62 9.12
C GLU A 304 30.81 11.21 9.43
N ALA A 305 30.31 11.59 10.58
CA ALA A 305 28.88 11.36 10.95
C ALA A 305 27.96 12.13 9.98
N PRO A 306 27.02 11.46 9.30
CA PRO A 306 26.29 12.11 8.20
C PRO A 306 25.02 12.85 8.64
N PHE A 307 24.57 12.69 9.89
CA PHE A 307 23.28 13.19 10.32
C PHE A 307 23.40 14.34 11.33
N PRO A 308 22.43 15.26 11.40
CA PRO A 308 22.30 16.18 12.52
C PRO A 308 21.93 15.40 13.79
N ALA A 309 22.11 16.01 14.96
CA ALA A 309 21.54 15.46 16.18
C ALA A 309 20.02 15.40 16.06
N MET A 310 19.40 14.35 16.58
CA MET A 310 17.95 14.09 16.41
C MET A 310 17.07 15.22 16.97
N ASP A 311 17.47 15.83 18.06
CA ASP A 311 16.76 16.94 18.71
C ASP A 311 16.82 18.25 17.90
N THR A 312 17.76 18.39 16.96
CA THR A 312 17.91 19.54 16.06
C THR A 312 17.38 19.27 14.64
N LEU A 313 16.71 18.15 14.41
CA LEU A 313 16.23 17.78 13.08
C LEU A 313 15.30 18.84 12.46
N PHE A 314 14.38 19.38 13.23
CA PHE A 314 13.40 20.33 12.71
C PHE A 314 14.02 21.69 12.41
N GLU A 315 14.95 22.16 13.26
CA GLU A 315 15.76 23.35 13.01
C GLU A 315 16.64 23.17 11.76
N HIS A 316 17.20 21.97 11.57
CA HIS A 316 17.96 21.64 10.37
C HIS A 316 17.07 21.72 9.12
N ILE A 317 15.83 21.19 9.17
CA ILE A 317 14.88 21.26 8.04
C ILE A 317 14.54 22.72 7.73
N GLU A 318 14.27 23.55 8.73
CA GLU A 318 13.91 24.96 8.54
C GLU A 318 15.08 25.77 7.97
N ALA A 319 16.29 25.55 8.48
CA ALA A 319 17.51 26.28 8.08
C ALA A 319 18.08 25.84 6.72
N SER A 320 17.82 24.61 6.29
CA SER A 320 18.35 24.08 5.03
C SER A 320 17.77 24.82 3.82
N PRO A 321 18.56 25.10 2.78
CA PRO A 321 18.04 25.67 1.55
C PRO A 321 17.07 24.70 0.87
N ALA A 322 16.05 25.26 0.22
CA ALA A 322 15.15 24.45 -0.61
C ALA A 322 15.91 23.87 -1.80
N THR A 323 15.60 22.61 -2.12
CA THR A 323 16.18 21.88 -3.25
C THR A 323 15.05 21.47 -4.20
N GLY A 324 15.26 21.72 -5.51
CA GLY A 324 14.22 21.55 -6.50
C GLY A 324 13.19 22.68 -6.50
N ASP A 325 12.15 22.53 -7.30
CA ASP A 325 11.09 23.53 -7.43
C ASP A 325 10.07 23.37 -6.29
N SER A 326 9.73 24.48 -5.68
CA SER A 326 8.58 24.56 -4.78
C SER A 326 7.28 24.59 -5.59
N ALA A 327 6.21 23.98 -5.08
CA ALA A 327 4.98 23.81 -5.84
C ALA A 327 3.73 23.78 -4.98
N THR A 328 2.56 24.03 -5.59
CA THR A 328 1.25 23.82 -4.99
C THR A 328 0.68 22.47 -5.36
N GLY A 329 -0.23 21.96 -4.53
CA GLY A 329 -0.95 20.71 -4.78
C GLY A 329 -0.12 19.46 -4.56
N GLY A 330 -0.67 18.33 -4.94
CA GLY A 330 -0.01 17.04 -4.86
C GLY A 330 1.04 16.82 -5.96
N PHE A 331 1.09 15.60 -6.47
CA PHE A 331 2.06 15.20 -7.50
C PHE A 331 1.94 16.05 -8.79
N GLY A 332 2.92 16.92 -9.06
CA GLY A 332 2.97 17.70 -10.28
C GLY A 332 2.64 19.20 -10.14
N GLY A 333 3.02 19.77 -9.02
CA GLY A 333 2.80 21.14 -8.60
C GLY A 333 2.69 22.24 -9.65
N GLN A 334 1.92 23.26 -9.30
CA GLN A 334 1.67 24.43 -10.12
C GLN A 334 2.41 25.67 -9.56
N PRO A 335 2.73 26.66 -10.38
CA PRO A 335 3.22 27.96 -9.93
C PRO A 335 2.22 28.59 -8.93
N TYR A 336 2.72 29.31 -7.94
CA TYR A 336 1.93 29.95 -6.91
C TYR A 336 2.48 31.32 -6.54
N GLU A 337 1.62 32.15 -5.97
CA GLU A 337 1.96 33.46 -5.42
C GLU A 337 1.51 33.56 -3.97
N THR A 338 2.43 33.96 -3.09
CA THR A 338 2.13 34.09 -1.64
C THR A 338 1.74 35.52 -1.24
N ALA A 339 2.19 36.52 -2.00
CA ALA A 339 2.02 37.93 -1.63
C ALA A 339 0.56 38.38 -1.44
N PRO A 340 -0.42 38.02 -2.29
CA PRO A 340 -1.83 38.36 -2.09
C PRO A 340 -2.39 37.79 -0.78
N THR A 341 -2.08 36.53 -0.51
CA THR A 341 -2.53 35.81 0.70
C THR A 341 -1.95 36.46 1.96
N LEU A 342 -0.64 36.71 1.98
CA LEU A 342 0.03 37.33 3.12
C LEU A 342 -0.49 38.78 3.36
N ALA A 343 -0.80 39.51 2.29
CA ALA A 343 -1.40 40.84 2.42
C ALA A 343 -2.84 40.77 3.01
N ALA A 344 -3.64 39.79 2.61
CA ALA A 344 -4.99 39.59 3.16
C ALA A 344 -4.92 39.17 4.64
N ILE A 345 -3.99 38.32 5.04
CA ILE A 345 -3.75 37.95 6.44
C ILE A 345 -3.29 39.15 7.25
N ALA A 346 -2.32 39.93 6.76
CA ALA A 346 -1.82 41.13 7.46
C ALA A 346 -2.89 42.23 7.65
N ALA A 347 -3.85 42.33 6.73
CA ALA A 347 -4.96 43.28 6.82
C ALA A 347 -6.07 42.81 7.77
N ALA A 348 -6.08 41.55 8.17
CA ALA A 348 -7.13 41.00 9.04
C ALA A 348 -6.94 41.47 10.50
N PRO A 349 -8.03 41.80 11.21
CA PRO A 349 -7.97 42.25 12.63
C PRO A 349 -7.48 41.17 13.59
N GLN A 350 -7.67 39.88 13.25
CA GLN A 350 -7.17 38.76 14.01
C GLN A 350 -6.28 37.90 13.10
N GLN A 351 -5.09 37.59 13.56
CA GLN A 351 -4.12 36.77 12.86
C GLN A 351 -3.74 35.58 13.73
N LEU A 352 -3.64 34.40 13.09
CA LEU A 352 -3.28 33.14 13.73
C LEU A 352 -2.06 32.56 12.99
N GLU A 353 -1.16 31.95 13.75
CA GLU A 353 0.03 31.29 13.22
C GLU A 353 0.31 30.02 14.05
N ALA A 354 0.69 28.93 13.38
CA ALA A 354 1.08 27.69 14.03
C ALA A 354 2.11 26.94 13.18
N THR A 355 3.07 26.32 13.88
CA THR A 355 4.08 25.44 13.27
C THR A 355 3.87 24.01 13.75
N TYR A 356 3.81 23.08 12.82
CA TYR A 356 3.64 21.65 13.09
C TYR A 356 4.88 20.88 12.65
N GLN A 357 5.19 19.80 13.39
CA GLN A 357 6.39 18.99 13.19
C GLN A 357 6.05 17.52 13.14
N VAL A 358 6.56 16.82 12.12
CA VAL A 358 6.41 15.37 11.98
C VAL A 358 7.77 14.73 11.75
N PRO A 359 8.16 13.72 12.54
CA PRO A 359 9.47 13.06 12.45
C PRO A 359 9.51 12.02 11.31
N PHE A 360 10.67 11.42 11.11
CA PHE A 360 10.79 10.18 10.34
C PHE A 360 9.93 9.07 10.96
N GLN A 361 9.25 8.29 10.11
CA GLN A 361 8.56 7.07 10.53
C GLN A 361 8.96 5.89 9.64
N SER A 362 9.10 4.71 10.24
CA SER A 362 9.45 3.47 9.55
C SER A 362 8.21 2.70 9.14
N HIS A 363 8.29 1.88 8.08
CA HIS A 363 7.23 0.93 7.72
C HIS A 363 7.01 -0.11 8.82
N ALA A 364 8.05 -0.44 9.58
CA ALA A 364 7.98 -1.32 10.74
C ALA A 364 7.17 -2.61 10.44
N ARG A 365 7.52 -3.30 9.37
CA ARG A 365 6.84 -4.53 8.94
C ARG A 365 6.84 -5.57 10.05
N MET A 366 5.73 -6.29 10.24
CA MET A 366 5.58 -7.30 11.30
C MET A 366 6.54 -8.48 11.16
N GLY A 367 6.94 -8.84 9.94
CA GLY A 367 7.96 -9.85 9.63
C GLY A 367 9.12 -9.27 8.85
N PRO A 368 10.28 -9.94 8.86
CA PRO A 368 11.46 -9.50 8.09
C PRO A 368 11.20 -9.56 6.59
N SER A 369 11.94 -8.74 5.84
CA SER A 369 11.97 -8.79 4.39
C SER A 369 12.68 -10.05 3.91
N ILE A 370 12.12 -10.69 2.89
CA ILE A 370 12.66 -11.93 2.30
C ILE A 370 12.55 -11.86 0.78
N GLY A 371 13.67 -12.13 0.12
CA GLY A 371 13.73 -12.43 -1.31
C GLY A 371 14.34 -13.80 -1.53
N VAL A 372 13.76 -14.59 -2.45
CA VAL A 372 14.36 -15.84 -2.90
C VAL A 372 14.57 -15.75 -4.40
N ALA A 373 15.77 -16.02 -4.86
CA ALA A 373 16.14 -15.94 -6.27
C ALA A 373 16.83 -17.21 -6.75
N ASP A 374 16.49 -17.64 -7.95
CA ASP A 374 17.16 -18.68 -8.71
C ASP A 374 17.52 -18.11 -10.09
N VAL A 375 18.81 -17.82 -10.28
CA VAL A 375 19.33 -17.14 -11.47
C VAL A 375 20.27 -18.06 -12.23
N SER A 376 19.95 -18.30 -13.49
CA SER A 376 20.78 -18.98 -14.46
C SER A 376 21.34 -18.01 -15.51
N ALA A 377 22.09 -18.52 -16.50
CA ALA A 377 22.60 -17.68 -17.57
C ALA A 377 21.49 -17.02 -18.42
N ASP A 378 20.34 -17.67 -18.58
CA ASP A 378 19.30 -17.28 -19.54
C ASP A 378 17.98 -16.91 -18.87
N SER A 379 17.83 -17.12 -17.55
CA SER A 379 16.58 -16.87 -16.84
C SER A 379 16.79 -16.61 -15.35
N ALA A 380 15.88 -15.84 -14.78
CA ALA A 380 15.81 -15.59 -13.34
C ALA A 380 14.38 -15.76 -12.82
N VAL A 381 14.21 -16.50 -11.73
CA VAL A 381 12.94 -16.62 -11.02
C VAL A 381 13.10 -16.03 -9.61
N ILE A 382 12.28 -15.03 -9.30
CA ILE A 382 12.36 -14.27 -8.06
C ILE A 382 11.04 -14.41 -7.29
N TYR A 383 11.08 -14.85 -6.06
CA TYR A 383 9.94 -14.86 -5.14
C TYR A 383 10.09 -13.69 -4.17
N SER A 384 9.07 -12.83 -4.09
CA SER A 384 9.08 -11.63 -3.26
C SER A 384 7.68 -11.28 -2.81
N ASP A 385 7.58 -10.59 -1.69
CA ASP A 385 6.34 -9.98 -1.19
C ASP A 385 6.23 -8.48 -1.58
N THR A 386 6.92 -8.09 -2.65
CA THR A 386 6.86 -6.74 -3.23
C THR A 386 5.44 -6.28 -3.53
N GLN A 387 5.17 -4.98 -3.38
CA GLN A 387 3.91 -4.40 -3.87
C GLN A 387 3.87 -4.19 -5.38
N LYS A 388 4.97 -4.42 -6.13
CA LYS A 388 5.12 -3.99 -7.52
C LYS A 388 5.94 -4.97 -8.35
N PRO A 389 5.46 -6.22 -8.52
CA PRO A 389 6.25 -7.29 -9.14
C PRO A 389 6.73 -6.96 -10.55
N HIS A 390 5.94 -6.26 -11.38
CA HIS A 390 6.37 -5.89 -12.73
C HIS A 390 7.48 -4.83 -12.73
N ASP A 391 7.43 -3.86 -11.82
CA ASP A 391 8.49 -2.86 -11.65
C ASP A 391 9.75 -3.54 -11.09
N THR A 392 9.61 -4.39 -10.07
CA THR A 392 10.70 -5.19 -9.49
C THR A 392 11.36 -6.08 -10.54
N ARG A 393 10.57 -6.69 -11.43
CA ARG A 393 11.09 -7.45 -12.59
C ARG A 393 12.02 -6.61 -13.44
N SER A 394 11.55 -5.44 -13.89
CA SER A 394 12.33 -4.56 -14.77
C SER A 394 13.62 -4.06 -14.10
N GLY A 395 13.55 -3.74 -12.80
CA GLY A 395 14.72 -3.31 -12.07
C GLY A 395 15.73 -4.43 -11.84
N ILE A 396 15.27 -5.65 -11.50
CA ILE A 396 16.17 -6.81 -11.36
C ILE A 396 16.76 -7.21 -12.72
N ALA A 397 16.00 -7.17 -13.80
CA ALA A 397 16.49 -7.41 -15.15
C ALA A 397 17.67 -6.48 -15.48
N ARG A 398 17.54 -5.18 -15.19
CA ARG A 398 18.64 -4.20 -15.36
C ARG A 398 19.84 -4.51 -14.46
N LEU A 399 19.62 -4.87 -13.19
CA LEU A 399 20.70 -5.23 -12.27
C LEU A 399 21.51 -6.42 -12.77
N LEU A 400 20.83 -7.45 -13.32
CA LEU A 400 21.43 -8.68 -13.79
C LEU A 400 21.95 -8.61 -15.24
N GLY A 401 21.67 -7.52 -15.96
CA GLY A 401 21.98 -7.41 -17.40
C GLY A 401 21.12 -8.30 -18.30
N MET A 402 19.89 -8.59 -17.89
CA MET A 402 18.90 -9.44 -18.59
C MET A 402 17.79 -8.59 -19.22
N SER A 403 17.00 -9.20 -20.12
CA SER A 403 15.74 -8.60 -20.56
C SER A 403 14.61 -8.89 -19.57
N ASP A 404 13.53 -8.12 -19.65
CA ASP A 404 12.34 -8.32 -18.80
C ASP A 404 11.71 -9.71 -18.99
N GLU A 405 11.78 -10.27 -20.19
CA GLU A 405 11.23 -11.59 -20.51
C GLU A 405 12.03 -12.74 -19.87
N GLN A 406 13.31 -12.51 -19.57
CA GLN A 406 14.17 -13.49 -18.90
C GLN A 406 13.95 -13.51 -17.38
N VAL A 407 13.30 -12.50 -16.83
CA VAL A 407 13.06 -12.38 -15.38
C VAL A 407 11.59 -12.59 -15.05
N ARG A 408 11.29 -13.55 -14.19
CA ARG A 408 9.97 -13.78 -13.62
C ARG A 408 9.97 -13.41 -12.15
N VAL A 409 9.08 -12.51 -11.76
CA VAL A 409 8.79 -12.23 -10.35
C VAL A 409 7.46 -12.90 -9.99
N VAL A 410 7.48 -13.72 -8.96
CA VAL A 410 6.32 -14.43 -8.42
C VAL A 410 6.01 -13.81 -7.06
N TRP A 411 4.92 -13.06 -7.00
CA TRP A 411 4.46 -12.51 -5.73
C TRP A 411 4.03 -13.64 -4.78
N LYS A 412 4.50 -13.55 -3.55
CA LYS A 412 4.08 -14.37 -2.42
C LYS A 412 3.63 -13.45 -1.28
N PRO A 413 2.62 -13.83 -0.49
CA PRO A 413 2.26 -13.06 0.69
C PRO A 413 3.46 -12.87 1.63
N GLY A 414 3.56 -11.68 2.22
CA GLY A 414 4.52 -11.35 3.27
C GLY A 414 3.82 -10.85 4.53
N ALA A 415 4.59 -10.35 5.47
CA ALA A 415 4.08 -9.87 6.76
C ALA A 415 3.81 -8.36 6.74
N GLY A 416 3.10 -7.89 5.74
CA GLY A 416 2.82 -6.47 5.50
C GLY A 416 3.85 -5.80 4.61
N SER A 417 3.55 -4.57 4.16
CA SER A 417 4.48 -3.75 3.38
C SER A 417 4.31 -2.26 3.73
N TYR A 418 3.09 -1.74 3.65
CA TYR A 418 2.69 -0.36 3.99
C TYR A 418 3.27 0.73 3.08
N GLY A 419 3.77 0.37 1.90
CA GLY A 419 4.33 1.29 0.92
C GLY A 419 5.62 0.78 0.30
N ARG A 420 6.56 1.67 0.03
CA ARG A 420 7.91 1.34 -0.46
C ARG A 420 8.78 0.87 0.70
N SER A 421 8.60 -0.36 1.12
CA SER A 421 9.32 -0.99 2.22
C SER A 421 10.61 -1.68 1.74
N ASP A 422 11.24 -2.41 2.65
CA ASP A 422 12.42 -3.24 2.42
C ASP A 422 12.17 -4.51 1.58
N ALA A 423 10.90 -4.82 1.25
CA ALA A 423 10.55 -6.02 0.47
C ALA A 423 11.29 -6.10 -0.87
N ASP A 424 11.42 -4.97 -1.55
CA ASP A 424 12.13 -4.92 -2.82
C ASP A 424 13.65 -5.09 -2.62
N GLU A 425 14.22 -4.57 -1.54
CA GLU A 425 15.66 -4.65 -1.24
C GLU A 425 16.14 -6.10 -1.17
N ALA A 426 15.51 -6.94 -0.36
CA ALA A 426 15.88 -8.35 -0.20
C ALA A 426 15.79 -9.14 -1.51
N ALA A 427 14.83 -8.81 -2.38
CA ALA A 427 14.67 -9.43 -3.68
C ALA A 427 15.86 -9.13 -4.62
N TYR A 428 16.31 -7.87 -4.66
CA TYR A 428 17.46 -7.44 -5.45
C TYR A 428 18.77 -8.05 -4.94
N GLU A 429 18.97 -8.04 -3.61
CA GLU A 429 20.15 -8.65 -2.98
C GLU A 429 20.21 -10.17 -3.25
N ALA A 430 19.07 -10.86 -3.15
CA ALA A 430 18.98 -12.29 -3.47
C ALA A 430 19.33 -12.58 -4.94
N ALA A 431 18.79 -11.78 -5.86
CA ALA A 431 19.01 -11.92 -7.29
C ALA A 431 20.49 -11.75 -7.67
N LEU A 432 21.13 -10.71 -7.16
CA LEU A 432 22.55 -10.44 -7.40
C LEU A 432 23.44 -11.55 -6.84
N LEU A 433 23.18 -12.01 -5.61
CA LEU A 433 23.94 -13.09 -5.00
C LEU A 433 23.73 -14.42 -5.74
N SER A 434 22.49 -14.72 -6.16
CA SER A 434 22.20 -15.93 -6.93
C SER A 434 22.94 -15.95 -8.26
N GLN A 435 22.97 -14.83 -8.99
CA GLN A 435 23.75 -14.70 -10.23
C GLN A 435 25.25 -14.92 -9.98
N TYR A 436 25.79 -14.26 -8.97
CA TYR A 436 27.23 -14.34 -8.65
C TYR A 436 27.66 -15.75 -8.24
N LEU A 437 26.82 -16.46 -7.50
CA LEU A 437 27.13 -17.78 -6.93
C LEU A 437 26.75 -18.95 -7.84
N GLY A 438 25.85 -18.73 -8.81
CA GLY A 438 25.30 -19.78 -9.67
C GLY A 438 24.44 -20.80 -8.91
N GLN A 439 23.79 -20.38 -7.83
CA GLN A 439 22.96 -21.20 -6.95
C GLN A 439 21.74 -20.40 -6.47
N PRO A 440 20.60 -21.05 -6.16
CA PRO A 440 19.50 -20.36 -5.53
C PRO A 440 19.91 -19.72 -4.20
N VAL A 441 19.46 -18.49 -3.95
CA VAL A 441 19.76 -17.74 -2.72
C VAL A 441 18.50 -17.21 -2.09
N ARG A 442 18.39 -17.37 -0.78
CA ARG A 442 17.41 -16.69 0.09
C ARG A 442 18.11 -15.61 0.87
N MET A 443 17.84 -14.35 0.54
CA MET A 443 18.19 -13.20 1.36
C MET A 443 17.07 -12.94 2.35
N GLN A 444 17.41 -12.83 3.62
CA GLN A 444 16.48 -12.45 4.66
C GLN A 444 17.11 -11.36 5.52
N TRP A 445 16.44 -10.24 5.63
CA TRP A 445 16.80 -9.19 6.57
C TRP A 445 16.40 -9.58 7.99
N MET A 446 17.16 -9.15 8.96
CA MET A 446 16.80 -9.32 10.37
C MET A 446 15.96 -8.11 10.83
N ARG A 447 15.36 -8.21 12.02
CA ARG A 447 14.52 -7.11 12.55
C ARG A 447 15.25 -5.77 12.59
N HIS A 448 16.47 -5.75 13.11
CA HIS A 448 17.30 -4.54 13.21
C HIS A 448 17.63 -3.94 11.84
N GLU A 449 17.82 -4.76 10.81
CA GLU A 449 18.05 -4.26 9.45
C GLU A 449 16.77 -3.64 8.88
N GLY A 450 15.60 -4.29 9.04
CA GLY A 450 14.33 -3.76 8.57
C GLY A 450 14.01 -2.39 9.19
N HIS A 451 14.13 -2.26 10.51
CA HIS A 451 13.88 -0.98 11.18
C HIS A 451 14.91 0.09 10.81
N ALA A 452 16.20 -0.28 10.75
CA ALA A 452 17.26 0.70 10.47
C ALA A 452 17.33 1.10 9.00
N TRP A 453 17.19 0.16 8.06
CA TRP A 453 17.55 0.36 6.66
C TRP A 453 16.38 0.39 5.66
N ASP A 454 15.11 0.17 6.08
CA ASP A 454 13.97 0.40 5.19
C ASP A 454 13.86 1.90 4.82
N PRO A 455 13.31 2.26 3.65
CA PRO A 455 12.98 3.65 3.37
C PRO A 455 11.97 4.19 4.38
N LYS A 456 12.09 5.46 4.76
CA LYS A 456 11.27 6.12 5.80
C LYS A 456 10.18 7.01 5.20
N ALA A 457 9.10 7.24 5.93
CA ALA A 457 8.25 8.39 5.66
C ALA A 457 9.05 9.67 5.97
N PRO A 458 8.97 10.71 5.12
CA PRO A 458 9.78 11.90 5.27
C PRO A 458 9.35 12.74 6.49
N PRO A 459 10.32 13.33 7.21
CA PRO A 459 10.03 14.33 8.24
C PRO A 459 9.70 15.67 7.59
N CYS A 460 8.96 16.52 8.30
CA CYS A 460 8.65 17.86 7.83
C CYS A 460 8.35 18.85 8.96
N VAL A 461 8.44 20.13 8.61
CA VAL A 461 7.94 21.29 9.35
C VAL A 461 6.86 21.96 8.48
N ILE A 462 5.73 22.28 9.08
CA ILE A 462 4.60 22.86 8.37
C ILE A 462 4.17 24.14 9.09
N ASN A 463 4.17 25.25 8.36
CA ASN A 463 3.79 26.56 8.84
C ASN A 463 2.43 26.95 8.29
N CYS A 464 1.46 27.18 9.17
CA CYS A 464 0.12 27.59 8.84
C CYS A 464 -0.15 29.02 9.37
N ARG A 465 -0.85 29.85 8.56
CA ARG A 465 -1.28 31.20 8.97
C ARG A 465 -2.71 31.45 8.47
N ALA A 466 -3.49 32.15 9.27
CA ALA A 466 -4.81 32.59 8.87
C ALA A 466 -5.08 34.03 9.31
N GLY A 467 -5.74 34.78 8.44
CA GLY A 467 -6.35 36.06 8.79
C GLY A 467 -7.85 35.89 8.99
N VAL A 468 -8.43 36.43 10.06
CA VAL A 468 -9.85 36.33 10.38
C VAL A 468 -10.47 37.73 10.53
N ASN A 469 -11.60 37.92 9.89
CA ASN A 469 -12.40 39.16 10.00
C ASN A 469 -13.86 38.79 10.21
N ASN A 470 -14.48 39.30 11.30
CA ASN A 470 -15.87 39.02 11.66
C ASN A 470 -16.20 37.50 11.66
N ASN A 471 -15.36 36.70 12.29
CA ASN A 471 -15.47 35.24 12.36
C ASN A 471 -15.45 34.53 11.00
N ALA A 472 -15.00 35.21 9.93
CA ALA A 472 -14.77 34.64 8.63
C ALA A 472 -13.27 34.61 8.30
N ILE A 473 -12.78 33.54 7.66
CA ILE A 473 -11.43 33.49 7.14
C ILE A 473 -11.30 34.48 6.00
N ALA A 474 -10.29 35.35 6.07
CA ALA A 474 -9.98 36.36 5.06
C ALA A 474 -8.76 36.01 4.22
N GLY A 475 -7.87 35.16 4.75
CA GLY A 475 -6.72 34.64 4.06
C GLY A 475 -6.23 33.35 4.74
N TRP A 476 -5.74 32.40 3.94
CA TRP A 476 -5.28 31.09 4.40
C TRP A 476 -3.94 30.74 3.77
N TYR A 477 -2.94 30.51 4.58
CA TYR A 477 -1.57 30.19 4.16
C TYR A 477 -1.11 28.87 4.77
N TYR A 478 -0.61 27.99 3.91
CA TYR A 478 -0.04 26.71 4.29
C TYR A 478 1.30 26.52 3.57
N HIS A 479 2.35 26.22 4.31
CA HIS A 479 3.68 25.96 3.77
C HIS A 479 4.30 24.75 4.47
N ALA A 480 4.55 23.68 3.70
CA ALA A 480 5.26 22.50 4.16
C ALA A 480 6.71 22.53 3.68
N LYS A 481 7.66 22.26 4.56
CA LYS A 481 9.06 22.06 4.22
C LYS A 481 9.55 20.74 4.80
N GLY A 482 10.10 19.86 3.97
CA GLY A 482 10.48 18.53 4.41
C GLY A 482 11.46 17.82 3.48
N MET A 483 11.83 16.60 3.85
CA MET A 483 12.57 15.75 2.94
C MET A 483 11.67 15.21 1.85
N SER A 484 12.23 14.88 0.70
CA SER A 484 11.47 14.36 -0.42
C SER A 484 10.76 13.06 -0.07
N GLY A 485 9.47 12.94 -0.38
CA GLY A 485 8.75 11.66 -0.35
C GLY A 485 9.13 10.71 -1.48
N TRP A 486 10.02 11.14 -2.40
CA TRP A 486 10.49 10.40 -3.56
C TRP A 486 12.02 10.29 -3.64
N ASP A 487 12.73 10.46 -2.54
CA ASP A 487 14.18 10.26 -2.50
C ASP A 487 14.54 8.86 -3.06
N VAL A 488 13.85 7.83 -2.57
CA VAL A 488 13.77 6.52 -3.22
C VAL A 488 12.46 6.44 -3.98
N TRP A 489 12.53 6.14 -5.29
CA TRP A 489 11.33 6.04 -6.10
C TRP A 489 10.39 4.95 -5.56
N PHE A 490 9.11 5.23 -5.56
CA PHE A 490 8.10 4.31 -5.03
C PHE A 490 7.95 3.00 -5.80
N ASN A 491 8.49 2.93 -7.03
CA ASN A 491 8.62 1.71 -7.81
C ASN A 491 10.10 1.31 -7.88
N ALA A 492 10.45 0.09 -7.48
CA ALA A 492 11.79 -0.44 -7.65
C ALA A 492 12.00 -0.92 -9.10
N ALA A 493 11.82 -0.03 -10.07
CA ALA A 493 12.02 -0.32 -11.49
C ALA A 493 13.45 -0.06 -11.98
N ASP A 494 14.32 0.44 -11.11
CA ASP A 494 15.71 0.74 -11.43
C ASP A 494 16.61 0.41 -10.22
N PRO A 495 17.77 -0.24 -10.43
CA PRO A 495 18.71 -0.54 -9.35
C PRO A 495 19.19 0.67 -8.55
N LYS A 496 19.24 1.87 -9.16
CA LYS A 496 19.61 3.12 -8.46
C LYS A 496 18.68 3.47 -7.28
N ASP A 497 17.47 2.91 -7.26
CA ASP A 497 16.48 3.09 -6.19
C ASP A 497 16.58 2.02 -5.09
N THR A 498 17.65 1.20 -5.08
CA THR A 498 17.89 0.16 -4.07
C THR A 498 19.26 0.32 -3.43
N LEU A 499 19.41 -0.17 -2.18
CA LEU A 499 20.71 -0.15 -1.49
C LEU A 499 21.78 -0.90 -2.27
N VAL A 500 21.46 -2.14 -2.69
CA VAL A 500 22.41 -2.98 -3.40
C VAL A 500 22.80 -2.38 -4.75
N GLY A 501 21.90 -1.77 -5.47
CA GLY A 501 22.19 -1.08 -6.71
C GLY A 501 23.17 0.09 -6.48
N GLN A 502 22.91 0.95 -5.50
CA GLN A 502 23.81 2.06 -5.16
C GLN A 502 25.18 1.57 -4.69
N LEU A 503 25.25 0.48 -3.93
CA LEU A 503 26.51 -0.13 -3.46
C LEU A 503 27.28 -0.85 -4.57
N THR A 504 26.64 -1.17 -5.69
CA THR A 504 27.27 -1.79 -6.86
C THR A 504 27.53 -0.83 -8.01
N GLY A 505 27.32 0.48 -7.80
CA GLY A 505 27.77 1.51 -8.72
C GLY A 505 26.66 2.21 -9.52
N TYR A 506 25.39 1.94 -9.24
CA TYR A 506 24.29 2.73 -9.81
C TYR A 506 24.16 4.04 -9.04
N GLU A 507 24.25 5.14 -9.74
CA GLU A 507 24.14 6.47 -9.14
C GLU A 507 22.68 6.82 -8.87
N ARG A 508 22.38 7.33 -7.67
CA ARG A 508 21.04 7.82 -7.31
C ARG A 508 20.68 9.04 -8.16
N GLU A 509 19.44 9.12 -8.56
CA GLU A 509 18.87 10.31 -9.17
C GLU A 509 18.13 11.11 -8.10
N GLY A 510 18.49 12.39 -7.94
CA GLY A 510 17.79 13.30 -7.03
C GLY A 510 16.36 13.53 -7.52
N ARG A 511 15.38 13.26 -6.65
CA ARG A 511 13.96 13.53 -6.88
C ARG A 511 13.42 14.30 -5.69
N TYR A 512 12.79 15.43 -5.98
CA TYR A 512 12.40 16.40 -4.97
C TYR A 512 10.89 16.63 -5.08
N ASN A 513 10.14 16.00 -4.17
CA ASN A 513 8.69 16.14 -4.10
C ASN A 513 8.23 15.91 -2.66
N PHE A 514 7.34 16.74 -2.17
CA PHE A 514 6.69 16.52 -0.87
C PHE A 514 5.17 16.51 -1.05
N GLY A 515 4.51 17.63 -0.93
CA GLY A 515 3.07 17.78 -1.11
C GLY A 515 2.48 18.86 -0.21
N ALA A 516 1.35 19.38 -0.64
CA ALA A 516 0.47 20.25 0.10
C ALA A 516 -0.96 19.70 -0.01
N PRO A 517 -1.88 20.07 0.89
CA PRO A 517 -3.24 19.58 0.81
C PRO A 517 -3.87 19.93 -0.54
N THR A 518 -4.57 18.96 -1.14
CA THR A 518 -5.59 19.28 -2.14
C THR A 518 -6.72 19.94 -1.36
N GLU A 519 -6.90 21.25 -1.58
CA GLU A 519 -7.80 22.04 -0.74
C GLU A 519 -9.26 21.63 -0.94
N SER A 520 -9.88 21.19 0.12
CA SER A 520 -11.30 20.86 0.20
C SER A 520 -12.16 22.09 0.51
N TYR A 521 -11.58 23.11 1.13
CA TYR A 521 -12.27 24.29 1.63
C TYR A 521 -12.11 25.49 0.70
N ASP A 522 -13.19 26.15 0.38
CA ASP A 522 -13.20 27.36 -0.43
C ASP A 522 -12.82 28.59 0.41
N PHE A 523 -11.56 28.62 0.86
CA PHE A 523 -11.04 29.77 1.61
C PHE A 523 -10.66 30.92 0.65
N PRO A 524 -11.06 32.14 0.95
CA PRO A 524 -10.64 33.32 0.16
C PRO A 524 -9.14 33.56 0.36
N ASN A 525 -8.45 34.05 -0.68
CA ASN A 525 -7.02 34.36 -0.65
C ASN A 525 -6.20 33.22 -0.04
N SER A 526 -6.38 31.99 -0.55
CA SER A 526 -5.67 30.82 -0.05
C SER A 526 -4.44 30.50 -0.88
N VAL A 527 -3.38 30.03 -0.22
CA VAL A 527 -2.22 29.41 -0.85
C VAL A 527 -1.73 28.24 0.01
N ALA A 528 -1.53 27.10 -0.65
CA ALA A 528 -0.91 25.93 -0.03
C ALA A 528 0.25 25.44 -0.94
N TYR A 529 1.46 25.36 -0.41
CA TYR A 529 2.62 24.96 -1.18
C TYR A 529 3.64 24.20 -0.31
N TRP A 530 4.61 23.58 -0.98
CA TRP A 530 5.64 22.80 -0.35
C TRP A 530 7.02 23.07 -0.93
N GLU A 531 8.05 22.81 -0.13
CA GLU A 531 9.47 22.82 -0.49
C GLU A 531 10.15 21.55 0.02
N THR A 532 11.19 21.11 -0.68
CA THR A 532 12.03 19.99 -0.21
C THR A 532 13.43 20.47 0.13
N ILE A 533 14.12 19.73 0.99
CA ILE A 533 15.55 19.88 1.26
C ILE A 533 16.31 18.69 0.70
N ALA A 534 17.63 18.83 0.57
CA ALA A 534 18.52 17.74 0.18
C ALA A 534 18.45 16.57 1.18
N PRO A 535 18.67 15.32 0.76
CA PRO A 535 18.76 14.19 1.67
C PRO A 535 19.97 14.36 2.61
N LEU A 536 19.87 13.82 3.82
CA LEU A 536 20.95 13.90 4.81
C LEU A 536 22.22 13.15 4.38
N GLN A 537 22.06 12.16 3.52
CA GLN A 537 23.15 11.38 2.95
C GLN A 537 22.75 10.92 1.54
N GLU A 538 23.64 11.16 0.57
CA GLU A 538 23.36 10.92 -0.85
C GLU A 538 23.35 9.44 -1.24
N LYS A 539 24.30 8.62 -0.75
CA LYS A 539 24.48 7.24 -1.19
C LYS A 539 24.11 6.26 -0.07
N ALA A 540 23.26 5.32 -0.37
CA ALA A 540 22.88 4.19 0.48
C ALA A 540 22.54 4.59 1.93
N SER A 541 21.76 5.67 2.10
CA SER A 541 21.36 6.18 3.41
C SER A 541 20.35 5.26 4.12
N PRO A 542 20.50 5.01 5.43
CA PRO A 542 19.45 4.39 6.24
C PRO A 542 18.26 5.33 6.50
N LEU A 543 18.44 6.65 6.33
CA LEU A 543 17.39 7.66 6.44
C LEU A 543 16.87 8.15 5.08
N ARG A 544 17.09 7.36 4.00
CA ARG A 544 16.43 7.63 2.72
C ARG A 544 14.93 7.57 2.85
N THR A 545 14.22 8.41 2.11
CA THR A 545 12.77 8.57 2.25
C THR A 545 12.01 8.09 1.03
N SER A 546 10.81 7.56 1.25
CA SER A 546 9.88 7.14 0.22
C SER A 546 8.44 7.04 0.75
N HIS A 547 7.57 6.48 -0.06
CA HIS A 547 6.16 6.32 0.23
C HIS A 547 5.90 5.34 1.37
N MET A 548 5.23 5.80 2.42
CA MET A 548 4.56 4.98 3.42
C MET A 548 3.06 5.20 3.30
N ARG A 549 2.21 4.26 3.71
CA ARG A 549 0.74 4.27 3.56
C ARG A 549 0.14 5.67 3.66
N ALA A 550 -0.64 6.08 2.65
CA ALA A 550 -1.13 7.43 2.42
C ALA A 550 0.02 8.46 2.33
N PRO A 551 0.89 8.38 1.29
CA PRO A 551 2.15 9.13 1.22
C PRO A 551 1.96 10.61 1.47
N GLN A 552 2.63 11.14 2.50
CA GLN A 552 2.64 12.49 3.07
C GLN A 552 1.27 12.99 3.56
N GLU A 553 0.14 12.41 3.15
CA GLU A 553 -1.19 12.89 3.53
C GLU A 553 -1.43 12.98 5.05
N PRO A 554 -1.01 12.00 5.90
CA PRO A 554 -1.17 12.14 7.35
C PRO A 554 -0.37 13.29 7.94
N GLN A 555 0.84 13.58 7.42
CA GLN A 555 1.65 14.71 7.83
C GLN A 555 0.97 16.04 7.44
N ILE A 556 0.54 16.11 6.18
CA ILE A 556 -0.11 17.28 5.59
C ILE A 556 -1.40 17.60 6.34
N HIS A 557 -2.28 16.62 6.50
CA HIS A 557 -3.59 16.81 7.14
C HIS A 557 -3.50 16.94 8.66
N PHE A 558 -2.45 16.43 9.30
CA PHE A 558 -2.20 16.71 10.71
C PHE A 558 -2.13 18.22 10.96
N ALA A 559 -1.36 18.94 10.18
CA ALA A 559 -1.25 20.39 10.30
C ALA A 559 -2.52 21.10 9.82
N HIS A 560 -3.01 20.75 8.63
CA HIS A 560 -4.13 21.43 7.99
C HIS A 560 -5.41 21.34 8.83
N GLU A 561 -5.82 20.13 9.21
CA GLU A 561 -7.04 19.87 9.97
C GLU A 561 -6.96 20.30 11.45
N SER A 562 -5.75 20.28 12.04
CA SER A 562 -5.55 20.84 13.37
C SER A 562 -5.62 22.38 13.35
N PHE A 563 -5.05 23.02 12.33
CA PHE A 563 -5.06 24.47 12.23
C PHE A 563 -6.47 25.03 11.95
N ILE A 564 -7.30 24.33 11.16
CA ILE A 564 -8.72 24.67 10.99
C ILE A 564 -9.45 24.64 12.35
N ASP A 565 -9.16 23.63 13.16
CA ASP A 565 -9.72 23.52 14.52
C ASP A 565 -9.23 24.64 15.45
N GLU A 566 -7.96 25.07 15.30
CA GLU A 566 -7.44 26.25 16.01
C GLU A 566 -8.19 27.54 15.63
N VAL A 567 -8.46 27.71 14.32
CA VAL A 567 -9.26 28.87 13.84
C VAL A 567 -10.69 28.80 14.36
N ALA A 568 -11.32 27.63 14.39
CA ALA A 568 -12.65 27.44 14.96
C ALA A 568 -12.69 27.88 16.43
N THR A 569 -11.71 27.41 17.22
CA THR A 569 -11.58 27.78 18.63
C THR A 569 -11.37 29.29 18.82
N ALA A 570 -10.44 29.89 18.08
CA ALA A 570 -10.08 31.30 18.18
C ALA A 570 -11.25 32.24 17.81
N THR A 571 -12.17 31.75 16.98
CA THR A 571 -13.37 32.50 16.55
C THR A 571 -14.63 32.12 17.32
N GLY A 572 -14.53 31.23 18.31
CA GLY A 572 -15.66 30.75 19.10
C GLY A 572 -16.70 29.98 18.29
N GLN A 573 -16.30 29.34 17.21
CA GLN A 573 -17.15 28.52 16.34
C GLN A 573 -17.01 27.02 16.62
N ASP A 574 -18.07 26.28 16.34
CA ASP A 574 -18.02 24.83 16.35
C ASP A 574 -17.11 24.33 15.22
N PRO A 575 -16.21 23.33 15.46
CA PRO A 575 -15.29 22.84 14.44
C PRO A 575 -15.96 22.22 13.21
N ILE A 576 -17.11 21.56 13.37
CA ILE A 576 -17.86 20.98 12.24
C ILE A 576 -18.59 22.09 11.48
N ALA A 577 -19.24 23.03 12.19
CA ALA A 577 -19.93 24.13 11.57
C ALA A 577 -18.99 25.03 10.75
N LEU A 578 -17.76 25.31 11.26
CA LEU A 578 -16.76 26.05 10.50
C LEU A 578 -16.40 25.33 9.20
N ARG A 579 -16.14 24.01 9.24
CA ARG A 579 -15.81 23.21 8.05
C ARG A 579 -16.96 23.22 7.03
N LEU A 580 -18.20 22.96 7.47
CA LEU A 580 -19.37 22.96 6.60
C LEU A 580 -19.60 24.32 5.90
N ARG A 581 -19.20 25.41 6.52
CA ARG A 581 -19.31 26.76 5.94
C ARG A 581 -18.47 26.92 4.66
N TYR A 582 -17.32 26.24 4.58
CA TYR A 582 -16.37 26.39 3.46
C TYR A 582 -16.33 25.18 2.53
N LEU A 583 -17.08 24.10 2.81
CA LEU A 583 -17.17 22.94 1.95
C LEU A 583 -18.20 23.12 0.83
N ASN A 584 -17.78 23.02 -0.42
CA ASN A 584 -18.65 23.04 -1.60
C ASN A 584 -18.94 21.65 -2.18
N ASN A 585 -18.06 20.65 -1.91
CA ASN A 585 -18.24 19.30 -2.41
C ASN A 585 -19.30 18.54 -1.59
N GLU A 586 -20.35 18.07 -2.24
CA GLU A 586 -21.47 17.37 -1.59
C GLU A 586 -21.04 16.06 -0.89
N ARG A 587 -20.00 15.37 -1.39
CA ARG A 587 -19.52 14.13 -0.77
C ARG A 587 -18.73 14.40 0.51
N GLU A 588 -17.95 15.48 0.54
CA GLU A 588 -17.23 15.93 1.74
C GLU A 588 -18.23 16.40 2.82
N ARG A 589 -19.23 17.15 2.44
CA ARG A 589 -20.33 17.54 3.34
C ARG A 589 -21.03 16.30 3.89
N ALA A 590 -21.38 15.35 3.02
CA ALA A 590 -22.11 14.14 3.42
C ALA A 590 -21.35 13.28 4.45
N VAL A 591 -20.04 13.10 4.30
CA VAL A 591 -19.25 12.35 5.29
C VAL A 591 -19.11 13.12 6.60
N LEU A 592 -18.99 14.44 6.56
CA LEU A 592 -18.89 15.27 7.77
C LEU A 592 -20.23 15.31 8.55
N GLU A 593 -21.34 15.42 7.86
CA GLU A 593 -22.69 15.35 8.44
C GLU A 593 -22.97 13.95 9.01
N ALA A 594 -22.62 12.88 8.27
CA ALA A 594 -22.81 11.51 8.71
C ALA A 594 -21.97 11.15 9.95
N VAL A 595 -20.73 11.63 10.06
CA VAL A 595 -19.92 11.39 11.26
C VAL A 595 -20.41 12.19 12.47
N ALA A 596 -20.95 13.38 12.25
CA ALA A 596 -21.58 14.17 13.30
C ALA A 596 -22.81 13.44 13.87
N GLU A 597 -23.68 12.91 13.01
CA GLU A 597 -24.83 12.10 13.43
C GLU A 597 -24.37 10.83 14.15
N LEU A 598 -23.46 10.05 13.55
CA LEU A 598 -22.97 8.78 14.10
C LEU A 598 -22.35 8.94 15.50
N SER A 599 -21.58 10.01 15.69
CA SER A 599 -20.92 10.30 16.98
C SER A 599 -21.83 10.99 18.01
N GLY A 600 -23.01 11.43 17.61
CA GLY A 600 -23.86 12.29 18.44
C GLY A 600 -23.17 13.61 18.77
N TRP A 601 -22.50 14.22 17.79
CA TRP A 601 -21.80 15.50 17.97
C TRP A 601 -22.75 16.57 18.48
N GLN A 602 -22.31 17.30 19.51
CA GLN A 602 -23.04 18.43 20.00
C GLN A 602 -22.33 19.69 19.53
N GLU A 603 -23.05 20.53 18.81
CA GLU A 603 -22.53 21.81 18.31
C GLU A 603 -22.16 22.74 19.49
N THR A 604 -20.85 22.84 19.73
CA THR A 604 -20.31 23.65 20.82
C THR A 604 -18.93 24.17 20.47
N PRO A 605 -18.56 25.39 20.83
CA PRO A 605 -17.20 25.90 20.72
C PRO A 605 -16.24 25.05 21.58
N ALA A 606 -15.07 24.70 21.07
CA ALA A 606 -14.01 24.08 21.86
C ALA A 606 -13.22 25.13 22.67
N PRO A 607 -12.53 24.75 23.78
CA PRO A 607 -12.46 23.42 24.39
C PRO A 607 -13.65 23.16 25.33
N GLN A 608 -14.09 21.89 25.40
CA GLN A 608 -15.19 21.44 26.26
C GLN A 608 -14.76 20.33 27.21
N GLY A 609 -13.47 20.18 27.44
CA GLY A 609 -12.90 19.11 28.22
C GLY A 609 -13.63 18.83 29.51
N GLN A 610 -13.96 17.57 29.77
CA GLN A 610 -14.62 17.16 31.02
C GLN A 610 -13.63 16.33 31.84
N ARG A 611 -13.72 16.46 33.15
CA ARG A 611 -12.91 15.69 34.08
C ARG A 611 -13.69 14.48 34.59
N SER A 612 -13.13 13.30 34.44
CA SER A 612 -13.63 12.06 35.01
C SER A 612 -12.55 11.47 35.93
N GLY A 613 -12.64 11.76 37.22
CA GLY A 613 -11.59 11.39 38.18
C GLY A 613 -10.27 12.11 37.89
N GLU A 614 -9.22 11.31 37.62
CA GLU A 614 -7.88 11.81 37.27
C GLU A 614 -7.71 12.00 35.76
N LEU A 615 -8.68 11.54 34.94
CA LEU A 615 -8.64 11.63 33.49
C LEU A 615 -9.36 12.88 32.98
N LEU A 616 -8.80 13.46 31.91
CA LEU A 616 -9.45 14.48 31.11
C LEU A 616 -10.01 13.81 29.84
N THR A 617 -11.25 14.14 29.48
CA THR A 617 -11.89 13.58 28.29
C THR A 617 -12.14 14.66 27.26
N GLY A 618 -12.01 14.34 26.00
CA GLY A 618 -12.26 15.27 24.91
C GLY A 618 -12.60 14.58 23.59
N ARG A 619 -13.13 15.36 22.67
CA ARG A 619 -13.59 14.92 21.35
C ARG A 619 -13.01 15.82 20.27
N GLY A 620 -12.51 15.22 19.17
CA GLY A 620 -11.95 15.95 18.04
C GLY A 620 -12.43 15.41 16.71
N VAL A 621 -12.42 16.24 15.68
CA VAL A 621 -12.87 15.92 14.32
C VAL A 621 -11.79 16.26 13.30
N ALA A 622 -11.73 15.47 12.21
CA ALA A 622 -10.94 15.76 11.02
C ALA A 622 -11.64 15.25 9.75
N LEU A 623 -11.34 15.89 8.63
CA LEU A 623 -11.83 15.55 7.29
C LEU A 623 -10.63 15.31 6.37
N ALA A 624 -10.75 14.41 5.41
CA ALA A 624 -9.77 14.25 4.33
C ALA A 624 -10.42 13.69 3.06
N THR A 625 -9.87 14.10 1.92
CA THR A 625 -10.15 13.52 0.61
C THR A 625 -8.87 12.99 0.02
N ALA A 626 -8.81 11.70 -0.26
CA ALA A 626 -7.63 11.06 -0.84
C ALA A 626 -8.02 9.87 -1.73
N PHE A 627 -7.33 9.69 -2.86
CA PHE A 627 -7.47 8.54 -3.75
C PHE A 627 -8.92 8.25 -4.22
N GLY A 628 -9.78 9.27 -4.28
CA GLY A 628 -11.19 9.15 -4.64
C GLY A 628 -12.10 8.64 -3.51
N GLY A 629 -11.59 8.59 -2.29
CA GLY A 629 -12.33 8.38 -1.04
C GLY A 629 -12.48 9.67 -0.26
N PHE A 630 -13.61 9.86 0.39
CA PHE A 630 -13.96 10.98 1.25
C PHE A 630 -14.21 10.45 2.65
N VAL A 631 -13.57 11.02 3.65
CA VAL A 631 -13.60 10.49 5.01
C VAL A 631 -13.68 11.60 6.03
N ALA A 632 -14.59 11.47 6.98
CA ALA A 632 -14.59 12.27 8.20
C ALA A 632 -14.47 11.35 9.41
N THR A 633 -13.69 11.77 10.39
CA THR A 633 -13.42 10.99 11.60
C THR A 633 -13.63 11.85 12.84
N VAL A 634 -14.36 11.31 13.80
CA VAL A 634 -14.46 11.85 15.17
C VAL A 634 -13.77 10.88 16.11
N CYS A 635 -12.97 11.39 17.04
CA CYS A 635 -12.24 10.61 18.03
C CYS A 635 -12.60 11.09 19.45
N ASP A 636 -12.87 10.13 20.35
CA ASP A 636 -12.98 10.36 21.80
C ASP A 636 -11.68 9.91 22.47
N VAL A 637 -11.06 10.79 23.25
CA VAL A 637 -9.84 10.51 23.99
C VAL A 637 -10.03 10.62 25.49
N GLU A 638 -9.18 9.89 26.21
CA GLU A 638 -8.86 10.10 27.63
C GLU A 638 -7.39 10.48 27.76
N VAL A 639 -7.10 11.48 28.55
CA VAL A 639 -5.74 11.96 28.84
C VAL A 639 -5.50 11.92 30.33
N GLU A 640 -4.39 11.28 30.74
CA GLU A 640 -3.89 11.30 32.11
C GLU A 640 -2.77 12.35 32.23
N PRO A 641 -3.03 13.54 32.80
CA PRO A 641 -2.03 14.61 32.83
C PRO A 641 -0.73 14.23 33.58
N ALA A 642 -0.85 13.42 34.62
CA ALA A 642 0.30 13.02 35.44
C ALA A 642 1.34 12.21 34.68
N SER A 643 0.92 11.29 33.81
CA SER A 643 1.80 10.48 32.96
C SER A 643 1.97 11.04 31.55
N GLY A 644 1.06 11.87 31.10
CA GLY A 644 0.97 12.30 29.71
C GLY A 644 0.38 11.25 28.78
N ARG A 645 -0.13 10.13 29.30
CA ARG A 645 -0.69 9.06 28.48
C ARG A 645 -2.02 9.47 27.86
N VAL A 646 -2.18 9.15 26.58
CA VAL A 646 -3.39 9.39 25.78
C VAL A 646 -3.96 8.05 25.34
N TRP A 647 -5.25 7.82 25.59
CA TRP A 647 -6.00 6.70 25.02
C TRP A 647 -7.06 7.23 24.07
N ALA A 648 -7.01 6.83 22.81
CA ALA A 648 -8.09 7.06 21.87
C ALA A 648 -9.12 5.92 22.00
N ARG A 649 -10.14 6.15 22.83
CA ARG A 649 -11.10 5.12 23.24
C ARG A 649 -12.06 4.72 22.14
N ARG A 650 -12.55 5.71 21.38
CA ARG A 650 -13.57 5.47 20.36
C ARG A 650 -13.27 6.29 19.11
N PHE A 651 -13.52 5.66 17.98
CA PHE A 651 -13.53 6.33 16.69
C PHE A 651 -14.90 6.17 16.04
N TYR A 652 -15.38 7.25 15.45
CA TYR A 652 -16.51 7.28 14.55
C TYR A 652 -16.01 7.71 13.19
N VAL A 653 -16.30 6.92 12.16
CA VAL A 653 -15.76 7.14 10.81
C VAL A 653 -16.92 7.12 9.81
N ALA A 654 -17.09 8.19 9.06
CA ALA A 654 -17.94 8.19 7.87
C ALA A 654 -17.05 8.10 6.63
N HIS A 655 -17.35 7.16 5.73
CA HIS A 655 -16.53 6.85 4.56
C HIS A 655 -17.39 6.73 3.30
N ASP A 656 -17.06 7.52 2.28
CA ASP A 656 -17.63 7.46 0.94
C ASP A 656 -16.53 7.11 -0.08
N CYS A 657 -16.59 5.92 -0.64
CA CYS A 657 -15.71 5.49 -1.74
C CYS A 657 -16.51 5.17 -3.04
N GLY A 658 -17.66 5.78 -3.25
CA GLY A 658 -18.50 5.46 -4.41
C GLY A 658 -19.18 4.10 -4.29
N LEU A 659 -19.15 3.29 -5.36
CA LEU A 659 -19.67 1.92 -5.34
C LEU A 659 -18.88 1.04 -4.37
N ILE A 660 -19.56 0.44 -3.41
CA ILE A 660 -18.98 -0.52 -2.47
C ILE A 660 -19.07 -1.92 -3.06
N ILE A 661 -17.92 -2.58 -3.25
CA ILE A 661 -17.83 -3.95 -3.78
C ILE A 661 -18.10 -4.98 -2.68
N ASN A 662 -17.38 -4.87 -1.56
CA ASN A 662 -17.54 -5.76 -0.41
C ASN A 662 -17.60 -4.95 0.89
N PRO A 663 -18.77 -4.77 1.50
CA PRO A 663 -18.92 -3.94 2.69
C PRO A 663 -18.16 -4.48 3.91
N GLN A 664 -17.99 -5.79 4.04
CA GLN A 664 -17.23 -6.40 5.14
C GLN A 664 -15.73 -6.13 5.00
N SER A 665 -15.16 -6.31 3.81
CA SER A 665 -13.75 -6.02 3.55
C SER A 665 -13.47 -4.52 3.66
N LEU A 666 -14.39 -3.66 3.22
CA LEU A 666 -14.30 -2.21 3.38
C LEU A 666 -14.21 -1.83 4.86
N ARG A 667 -15.11 -2.37 5.69
CA ARG A 667 -15.09 -2.14 7.14
C ARG A 667 -13.74 -2.52 7.75
N THR A 668 -13.25 -3.72 7.50
CA THR A 668 -11.94 -4.19 8.01
C THR A 668 -10.78 -3.33 7.52
N THR A 669 -10.85 -2.84 6.28
CA THR A 669 -9.86 -1.92 5.72
C THR A 669 -9.86 -0.58 6.47
N ILE A 670 -11.03 -0.03 6.77
CA ILE A 670 -11.16 1.21 7.56
C ILE A 670 -10.62 1.00 8.99
N GLU A 671 -10.99 -0.09 9.66
CA GLU A 671 -10.48 -0.45 10.99
C GLU A 671 -8.94 -0.52 10.99
N GLY A 672 -8.34 -1.18 10.01
CA GLY A 672 -6.88 -1.24 9.85
C GLY A 672 -6.21 0.12 9.56
N ASN A 673 -6.90 1.03 8.87
CA ASN A 673 -6.45 2.42 8.70
C ASN A 673 -6.39 3.16 10.03
N ILE A 674 -7.45 3.07 10.84
CA ILE A 674 -7.53 3.74 12.14
C ILE A 674 -6.46 3.23 13.09
N VAL A 675 -6.32 1.91 13.23
CA VAL A 675 -5.34 1.29 14.14
C VAL A 675 -3.90 1.70 13.78
N GLN A 676 -3.53 1.62 12.50
CA GLN A 676 -2.19 2.04 12.07
C GLN A 676 -1.99 3.55 12.18
N GLY A 677 -3.00 4.36 11.84
CA GLY A 677 -2.94 5.81 12.00
C GLY A 677 -2.76 6.22 13.45
N LEU A 678 -3.44 5.53 14.38
CA LEU A 678 -3.29 5.76 15.82
C LEU A 678 -1.89 5.39 16.31
N SER A 679 -1.33 4.26 15.86
CA SER A 679 0.05 3.86 16.17
C SER A 679 1.04 4.97 15.78
N ARG A 680 0.96 5.45 14.54
CA ARG A 680 1.80 6.55 14.03
C ARG A 680 1.60 7.85 14.80
N THR A 681 0.39 8.11 15.30
CA THR A 681 0.06 9.31 16.02
C THR A 681 0.63 9.33 17.44
N LEU A 682 0.60 8.18 18.13
CA LEU A 682 0.93 8.11 19.57
C LEU A 682 2.36 7.64 19.85
N PHE A 683 2.95 6.80 18.98
CA PHE A 683 4.16 6.05 19.35
C PHE A 683 5.31 6.16 18.36
N GLU A 684 5.03 6.26 17.05
CA GLU A 684 6.03 5.95 16.03
C GLU A 684 6.93 7.15 15.68
N GLU A 685 8.21 7.01 16.00
CA GLU A 685 9.28 7.94 15.65
C GLU A 685 10.57 7.16 15.44
N VAL A 686 11.25 7.35 14.31
CA VAL A 686 12.58 6.77 14.08
C VAL A 686 13.60 7.52 14.91
N ARG A 687 14.27 6.80 15.79
CA ARG A 687 15.39 7.31 16.59
C ARG A 687 16.69 7.12 15.85
N PHE A 688 17.53 8.13 15.85
CA PHE A 688 18.86 8.13 15.25
C PHE A 688 19.79 9.07 16.02
N ASP A 689 21.08 8.88 15.87
CA ASP A 689 22.11 9.82 16.28
C ASP A 689 22.89 10.31 15.04
N GLU A 690 23.94 11.05 15.23
CA GLU A 690 24.72 11.61 14.15
C GLU A 690 25.35 10.53 13.24
N GLN A 691 25.45 9.29 13.70
CA GLN A 691 26.14 8.19 13.02
C GLN A 691 25.18 7.21 12.33
N MET A 692 24.05 6.87 12.98
CA MET A 692 23.20 5.76 12.54
C MET A 692 21.79 5.85 13.08
N VAL A 693 20.85 5.12 12.45
CA VAL A 693 19.52 4.82 12.99
C VAL A 693 19.65 3.91 14.20
N ARG A 694 18.95 4.25 15.30
CA ARG A 694 18.93 3.53 16.59
C ARG A 694 17.61 2.81 16.85
N SER A 695 16.65 2.97 15.97
CA SER A 695 15.43 2.14 15.95
C SER A 695 15.75 0.80 15.33
N GLU A 696 15.91 -0.25 16.15
CA GLU A 696 16.34 -1.58 15.71
C GLU A 696 15.35 -2.68 16.07
N ASP A 697 14.41 -2.40 16.97
CA ASP A 697 13.42 -3.35 17.48
C ASP A 697 12.16 -2.64 17.98
N TRP A 698 11.22 -3.42 18.51
CA TRP A 698 9.95 -2.90 19.04
C TRP A 698 10.09 -2.12 20.36
N LEU A 699 11.24 -2.15 21.03
CA LEU A 699 11.51 -1.33 22.20
C LEU A 699 12.02 0.05 21.80
N SER A 700 12.87 0.10 20.79
CA SER A 700 13.44 1.34 20.25
C SER A 700 12.54 2.01 19.21
N TYR A 701 11.57 1.28 18.66
CA TYR A 701 10.51 1.78 17.78
C TYR A 701 9.16 1.19 18.24
N PRO A 702 8.55 1.73 19.30
CA PRO A 702 7.30 1.22 19.83
C PRO A 702 6.16 1.45 18.83
N ILE A 703 5.27 0.48 18.75
CA ILE A 703 4.01 0.54 18.01
C ILE A 703 2.82 0.29 18.97
N LEU A 704 1.63 0.58 18.49
CA LEU A 704 0.39 0.33 19.21
C LEU A 704 0.27 -1.16 19.57
N ASP A 705 0.01 -1.46 20.83
CA ASP A 705 -0.34 -2.81 21.28
C ASP A 705 -1.84 -2.95 21.58
N ILE A 706 -2.27 -4.14 21.98
CA ILE A 706 -3.68 -4.45 22.23
C ILE A 706 -4.27 -3.63 23.39
N THR A 707 -3.45 -3.17 24.33
CA THR A 707 -3.91 -2.41 25.51
C THR A 707 -4.16 -0.93 25.18
N ASP A 708 -3.58 -0.45 24.10
CA ASP A 708 -3.73 0.92 23.59
C ASP A 708 -4.71 1.01 22.41
N ALA A 709 -5.16 -0.15 21.90
CA ALA A 709 -6.12 -0.20 20.79
C ALA A 709 -7.47 0.45 21.19
N PRO A 710 -8.18 1.06 20.23
CA PRO A 710 -9.50 1.61 20.49
C PRO A 710 -10.47 0.54 20.99
N GLU A 711 -11.27 0.89 21.99
CA GLU A 711 -12.33 0.01 22.48
C GLU A 711 -13.41 -0.22 21.42
N ARG A 712 -13.63 0.78 20.57
CA ARG A 712 -14.67 0.75 19.55
C ARG A 712 -14.35 1.62 18.34
N ILE A 713 -14.59 1.08 17.14
CA ILE A 713 -14.57 1.81 15.87
C ILE A 713 -15.96 1.66 15.24
N GLU A 714 -16.73 2.74 15.21
CA GLU A 714 -18.05 2.80 14.58
C GLU A 714 -17.91 3.39 13.19
N ILE A 715 -18.53 2.72 12.19
CA ILE A 715 -18.33 3.07 10.78
C ILE A 715 -19.67 3.22 10.09
N ALA A 716 -19.89 4.39 9.49
CA ALA A 716 -20.94 4.68 8.53
C ALA A 716 -20.35 4.68 7.12
N THR A 717 -20.76 3.76 6.28
CA THR A 717 -20.37 3.73 4.86
C THR A 717 -21.46 4.32 3.99
N ILE A 718 -21.11 5.28 3.15
CA ILE A 718 -22.01 5.90 2.18
C ILE A 718 -21.80 5.19 0.83
N ASN A 719 -22.75 4.34 0.45
CA ASN A 719 -22.71 3.66 -0.85
C ASN A 719 -23.32 4.54 -1.94
N ARG A 720 -22.58 4.74 -3.04
CA ARG A 720 -23.04 5.47 -4.23
C ARG A 720 -22.95 4.57 -5.45
N PRO A 721 -23.97 3.75 -5.70
CA PRO A 721 -23.93 2.76 -6.76
C PRO A 721 -23.83 3.34 -8.17
N ASP A 722 -24.21 4.57 -8.37
CA ASP A 722 -24.12 5.33 -9.65
C ASP A 722 -22.75 5.92 -9.91
N LEU A 723 -21.84 5.85 -8.95
CA LEU A 723 -20.45 6.31 -9.10
C LEU A 723 -19.49 5.12 -9.18
N PRO A 724 -18.35 5.27 -9.88
CA PRO A 724 -17.31 4.25 -9.86
C PRO A 724 -16.77 4.04 -8.44
N ALA A 725 -16.24 2.84 -8.17
CA ALA A 725 -15.57 2.55 -6.92
C ALA A 725 -14.32 3.43 -6.75
N GLY A 726 -14.20 4.10 -5.62
CA GLY A 726 -13.04 4.87 -5.19
C GLY A 726 -12.03 4.05 -4.38
N GLY A 727 -10.98 4.71 -3.91
CA GLY A 727 -9.97 4.11 -3.05
C GLY A 727 -10.42 4.07 -1.59
N ALA A 728 -10.09 3.00 -0.88
CA ALA A 728 -10.39 2.83 0.54
C ALA A 728 -9.18 2.37 1.36
N GLY A 729 -8.08 1.97 0.70
CA GLY A 729 -6.91 1.43 1.36
C GLY A 729 -6.16 2.42 2.26
N GLU A 730 -6.32 3.71 2.03
CA GLU A 730 -5.51 4.78 2.62
C GLU A 730 -6.33 5.92 3.26
N PRO A 731 -7.51 6.35 2.72
CA PRO A 731 -8.12 7.62 3.13
C PRO A 731 -8.43 7.75 4.62
N SER A 732 -8.95 6.70 5.27
CA SER A 732 -9.29 6.77 6.70
C SER A 732 -8.07 6.86 7.63
N HIS A 733 -6.86 6.57 7.13
CA HIS A 733 -5.61 6.75 7.86
C HIS A 733 -5.25 8.23 8.01
N VAL A 734 -5.60 9.03 7.00
CA VAL A 734 -5.21 10.44 6.87
C VAL A 734 -5.78 11.31 7.98
N THR A 735 -7.01 11.05 8.41
CA THR A 735 -7.72 11.86 9.40
C THR A 735 -7.28 11.62 10.84
N VAL A 736 -6.61 10.48 11.14
CA VAL A 736 -6.36 10.04 12.51
C VAL A 736 -5.49 11.01 13.31
N PRO A 737 -4.33 11.50 12.82
CA PRO A 737 -3.47 12.37 13.61
C PRO A 737 -4.16 13.65 14.07
N ALA A 738 -4.88 14.31 13.16
CA ALA A 738 -5.59 15.54 13.48
C ALA A 738 -6.80 15.30 14.40
N ALA A 739 -7.60 14.25 14.15
CA ALA A 739 -8.75 13.94 15.00
C ALA A 739 -8.32 13.70 16.46
N VAL A 740 -7.21 12.94 16.67
CA VAL A 740 -6.67 12.67 18.01
C VAL A 740 -6.10 13.94 18.63
N ALA A 741 -5.29 14.73 17.91
CA ALA A 741 -4.70 15.97 18.44
C ALA A 741 -5.78 17.02 18.81
N ASN A 742 -6.83 17.16 17.99
CA ASN A 742 -7.97 18.02 18.27
C ASN A 742 -8.77 17.54 19.49
N ALA A 743 -8.91 16.22 19.67
CA ALA A 743 -9.54 15.63 20.85
C ALA A 743 -8.71 15.88 22.13
N VAL A 744 -7.37 15.75 22.06
CA VAL A 744 -6.48 16.10 23.19
C VAL A 744 -6.59 17.58 23.54
N PHE A 745 -6.62 18.46 22.54
CA PHE A 745 -6.87 19.89 22.80
C PHE A 745 -8.23 20.14 23.46
N ASN A 746 -9.29 19.51 22.95
CA ASN A 746 -10.61 19.63 23.56
C ASN A 746 -10.61 19.16 25.02
N ALA A 747 -9.86 18.09 25.34
CA ALA A 747 -9.73 17.56 26.70
C ALA A 747 -8.93 18.50 27.63
N THR A 748 -7.83 19.09 27.14
CA THR A 748 -6.79 19.69 27.99
C THR A 748 -6.70 21.21 27.86
N GLY A 749 -7.18 21.78 26.75
CA GLY A 749 -6.96 23.20 26.39
C GLY A 749 -5.56 23.48 25.81
N VAL A 750 -4.70 22.46 25.65
CA VAL A 750 -3.31 22.60 25.17
C VAL A 750 -3.18 22.04 23.75
N ARG A 751 -2.68 22.86 22.81
CA ARG A 751 -2.40 22.43 21.44
C ARG A 751 -1.07 21.68 21.34
N LEU A 752 -1.15 20.46 20.83
CA LEU A 752 0.01 19.62 20.54
C LEU A 752 0.28 19.67 19.04
N ARG A 753 1.44 20.18 18.64
CA ARG A 753 1.79 20.45 17.24
C ARG A 753 2.99 19.65 16.73
N ARG A 754 3.40 18.62 17.47
CA ARG A 754 4.45 17.66 17.08
C ARG A 754 3.92 16.22 17.22
N LEU A 755 4.23 15.37 16.27
CA LEU A 755 4.05 13.91 16.36
C LEU A 755 5.37 13.24 16.77
N PRO A 756 5.31 12.05 17.41
CA PRO A 756 4.11 11.45 18.00
C PRO A 756 3.68 12.17 19.27
N LEU A 757 2.40 12.01 19.65
CA LEU A 757 1.87 12.49 20.94
C LEU A 757 2.32 11.53 22.05
N SER A 758 3.63 11.38 22.20
CA SER A 758 4.22 10.50 23.19
C SER A 758 3.88 10.96 24.62
N PRO A 759 3.81 10.05 25.59
CA PRO A 759 3.51 10.42 26.98
C PRO A 759 4.45 11.48 27.54
N GLU A 760 5.73 11.43 27.19
CA GLU A 760 6.71 12.43 27.62
C GLU A 760 6.39 13.82 27.06
N TYR A 761 6.14 13.91 25.74
CA TYR A 761 5.81 15.17 25.07
C TYR A 761 4.50 15.76 25.62
N VAL A 762 3.45 14.94 25.74
CA VAL A 762 2.16 15.37 26.30
C VAL A 762 2.32 15.89 27.72
N ARG A 763 3.01 15.14 28.59
CA ARG A 763 3.26 15.55 29.99
C ARG A 763 4.05 16.87 30.07
N GLN A 764 5.05 17.07 29.23
CA GLN A 764 5.81 18.33 29.17
C GLN A 764 4.94 19.50 28.72
N ALA A 765 4.08 19.31 27.74
CA ALA A 765 3.19 20.34 27.23
C ALA A 765 2.06 20.71 28.20
N LEU A 766 1.67 19.80 29.12
CA LEU A 766 0.65 20.03 30.13
C LEU A 766 1.20 20.60 31.46
N ALA A 767 2.54 20.61 31.65
CA ALA A 767 3.19 21.13 32.84
C ALA A 767 3.29 22.66 32.81
#